data_80c3792d1cff02974177dbd93a37f9c3
#
_entry.id   80c3792d1cff02974177dbd93a37f9c3
#
_cell.length_a   1.000
_cell.length_b   1.000
_cell.length_c   1.000
_cell.angle_alpha   90.00
_cell.angle_beta   90.00
_cell.angle_gamma   90.00
#
_symmetry.space_group_name_H-M   'P 1'
#
loop_
_entity.id
_entity.type
_entity.pdbx_description
1 polymer ?
#
loop_
_entity_poly.entity_id
_entity_poly.type
_entity_poly.pdbx_seq_one_letter_code
_entity_poly.pdbx_strand_id
1 'polypeptide(L)'
;MQKQHLKMSLARQELPLFFRFSLLSAGVMLGLSPWVSAEDYFDPSFLTLSGETSQVDLSAFSQEGGVAEGEYTVAVFVNNQDVGQFKLHFAKNAKQVVAPALTPALLESWGVNVPNIPDLKSLPPEEPLSDLGTFIPQATSKLDLARLRLDLSIPQIAMSPNYARHANPDLWEDGIPALLFNYNLSAGQNRNHNPGGGTSHTDNLFASVRGGANLGPWRLRSTMTHTRFEYSGQGNQSKRTQHDTRFSNTYLSRDIKGLRSTVLAGEANTGGDIFDSVAFKGVKLVSNEQMLPSQLRGYAPAISGVANTNARITVRQGGNIVYETYVAPGPFFINDIQQAGLSGDYDVTVTEADGTERRFIVPYSALPMMLRPGGWKYELTAGRYNGALTQGSRQSDFVLATGVYGLPSGVTVFGGGLVAKDYQAATAGTGVSLGEIGAVSADVTHSVAKFKTGFNQSDRKTGQSYRLRYSKSLVSTGTSVDLTALRYSTEHYYNFSEFNSQGYRLEDGVSPWTLQRRRSSFQTQLSQQLGGYGTLRFRANRDDYWGNNKTLTGVSLGYSGTAKGVSFGVNYNIDRIKDSHGHWPENRQISANVSIPFRIFGHSTDLQSIYATTTMTHDNSGRTQNQVGLSGSTLDNALSYSVSQSWGNQGQTAVSNANVGYQGSKGSVSSGYSYSDNSRSVNMNASGGMLVHGGGVTLSRSLGESVALVNAPGASGTSLTNGNATVDWQGYAVAPYLSDYMKNSVGIDPTTLPEGVDVTHSNVNVYPTKGAVVKVDIATRVGYQVLMTLVQQNQQPVPFGAIATLMQSPMEDEVSGIVGDGGQVYLAGLPEEGELLVKWGNSAERQCTVKFTLTHLTISPDNPIRQVTYTCGAESKTEIMLPADEPDSLVPAIPTLEYQPSVETKPFSRWTSFE
;
A
#
# COMPACT_ATOMS: atom_id res chain seq x y z
N MET A 1 -0.11 26.42 -63.37
CA MET A 1 0.62 27.67 -63.63
C MET A 1 1.24 28.15 -62.34
N GLN A 2 2.53 28.41 -62.44
CA GLN A 2 3.48 29.04 -61.50
C GLN A 2 3.91 28.32 -60.24
N LYS A 3 5.10 27.77 -60.39
CA LYS A 3 6.10 27.43 -59.39
C LYS A 3 6.61 28.74 -58.74
N GLN A 4 6.79 28.71 -57.42
CA GLN A 4 7.76 29.58 -56.75
C GLN A 4 8.69 28.75 -55.88
N HIS A 5 9.94 28.77 -56.28
CA HIS A 5 11.11 28.24 -55.55
C HIS A 5 11.44 29.17 -54.37
N LEU A 6 11.56 28.61 -53.20
CA LEU A 6 12.27 29.25 -52.07
C LEU A 6 13.62 28.57 -51.88
N LYS A 7 14.70 29.26 -52.23
CA LYS A 7 16.08 28.87 -51.94
C LYS A 7 16.34 29.06 -50.44
N MET A 8 16.69 27.99 -49.75
CA MET A 8 17.33 28.05 -48.45
C MET A 8 18.84 28.20 -48.64
N SER A 9 19.40 29.30 -48.23
CA SER A 9 20.81 29.62 -48.17
C SER A 9 21.43 28.92 -46.97
N LEU A 10 22.37 28.04 -47.24
CA LEU A 10 23.27 27.45 -46.25
C LEU A 10 24.30 28.47 -45.84
N ALA A 11 24.14 29.07 -44.65
CA ALA A 11 25.21 29.83 -44.00
C ALA A 11 26.20 28.84 -43.35
N ARG A 12 27.42 28.80 -43.95
CA ARG A 12 28.60 28.21 -43.31
C ARG A 12 28.96 29.07 -42.08
N GLN A 13 28.73 28.57 -40.88
CA GLN A 13 29.39 29.09 -39.68
C GLN A 13 30.77 28.45 -39.58
N GLU A 14 31.80 29.25 -39.71
CA GLU A 14 33.17 28.89 -39.37
C GLU A 14 33.33 28.73 -37.85
N LEU A 15 33.76 27.56 -37.42
CA LEU A 15 34.13 27.30 -36.02
C LEU A 15 35.40 28.07 -35.64
N PRO A 16 35.46 28.78 -34.53
CA PRO A 16 36.62 29.53 -34.09
C PRO A 16 37.85 28.64 -33.84
N LEU A 17 39.01 29.15 -34.18
CA LEU A 17 40.34 28.48 -34.18
C LEU A 17 40.75 27.85 -32.81
N PHE A 18 40.08 28.17 -31.75
CA PHE A 18 40.36 27.64 -30.40
C PHE A 18 40.02 26.16 -30.21
N PHE A 19 39.20 25.55 -31.06
CA PHE A 19 38.84 24.15 -30.93
C PHE A 19 39.85 23.14 -31.58
N ARG A 20 40.80 23.64 -32.38
CA ARG A 20 41.82 22.79 -33.02
C ARG A 20 43.06 22.53 -32.18
N PHE A 21 43.30 23.28 -31.13
CA PHE A 21 44.42 23.03 -30.22
C PHE A 21 44.09 22.08 -29.03
N SER A 22 42.82 21.87 -28.71
CA SER A 22 42.41 21.02 -27.58
C SER A 22 42.41 19.51 -27.93
N LEU A 23 42.31 19.15 -29.20
CA LEU A 23 42.32 17.73 -29.61
C LEU A 23 43.74 17.15 -29.71
N LEU A 24 44.75 17.98 -29.95
CA LEU A 24 46.15 17.52 -29.93
C LEU A 24 46.71 17.41 -28.51
N SER A 25 46.31 18.24 -27.58
CA SER A 25 46.68 18.13 -26.17
C SER A 25 46.00 16.97 -25.43
N ALA A 26 44.77 16.60 -25.83
CA ALA A 26 44.10 15.41 -25.30
C ALA A 26 44.72 14.08 -25.81
N GLY A 27 45.26 14.09 -27.04
CA GLY A 27 45.93 12.91 -27.60
C GLY A 27 47.33 12.63 -27.00
N VAL A 28 48.04 13.64 -26.48
CA VAL A 28 49.33 13.49 -25.82
C VAL A 28 49.21 13.13 -24.33
N MET A 29 48.05 13.51 -23.67
CA MET A 29 47.79 13.13 -22.26
C MET A 29 47.30 11.69 -22.12
N LEU A 30 46.71 11.10 -23.15
CA LEU A 30 46.25 9.70 -23.13
C LEU A 30 47.34 8.66 -23.46
N GLY A 31 48.56 9.11 -23.85
CA GLY A 31 49.67 8.20 -24.24
C GLY A 31 50.71 8.01 -23.16
N LEU A 32 50.65 8.69 -22.03
CA LEU A 32 51.74 8.69 -21.02
C LEU A 32 51.23 8.55 -19.54
N SER A 33 50.04 7.96 -19.35
CA SER A 33 49.68 7.54 -18.00
C SER A 33 50.10 6.08 -17.83
N PRO A 34 51.23 5.80 -17.15
CA PRO A 34 51.37 4.51 -16.52
C PRO A 34 50.22 4.36 -15.54
N TRP A 35 49.53 3.25 -15.53
CA TRP A 35 48.66 2.81 -14.48
C TRP A 35 49.48 2.69 -13.21
N VAL A 36 49.67 3.78 -12.48
CA VAL A 36 50.18 3.78 -11.12
C VAL A 36 48.96 3.43 -10.27
N SER A 37 48.84 2.17 -9.87
CA SER A 37 48.04 1.80 -8.71
C SER A 37 48.67 2.55 -7.56
N ALA A 38 48.01 3.57 -7.04
CA ALA A 38 48.37 4.18 -5.77
C ALA A 38 48.07 3.11 -4.71
N GLU A 39 49.10 2.52 -4.14
CA GLU A 39 48.99 1.80 -2.88
C GLU A 39 48.64 2.83 -1.83
N ASP A 40 47.52 2.71 -1.14
CA ASP A 40 47.15 3.53 0.01
C ASP A 40 48.19 3.19 1.12
N TYR A 41 49.18 4.05 1.30
CA TYR A 41 50.15 3.90 2.35
C TYR A 41 49.54 4.40 3.67
N PHE A 42 49.22 3.48 4.54
CA PHE A 42 48.88 3.77 5.94
C PHE A 42 50.18 3.85 6.72
N ASP A 43 50.58 5.05 7.12
CA ASP A 43 51.72 5.26 7.97
C ASP A 43 51.41 4.70 9.37
N PRO A 44 52.10 3.63 9.83
CA PRO A 44 51.85 3.04 11.15
C PRO A 44 52.05 4.02 12.30
N SER A 45 52.75 5.14 12.07
CA SER A 45 52.98 6.16 13.06
C SER A 45 51.72 6.92 13.47
N PHE A 46 50.70 6.96 12.65
CA PHE A 46 49.35 7.49 13.02
C PHE A 46 48.60 6.63 14.05
N LEU A 47 48.98 5.35 14.19
CA LEU A 47 48.43 4.45 15.21
C LEU A 47 49.27 4.47 16.49
N THR A 48 50.41 5.14 16.48
CA THR A 48 51.36 5.24 17.63
C THR A 48 51.37 6.62 18.25
N LEU A 49 50.23 7.18 18.63
CA LEU A 49 50.16 8.39 19.41
C LEU A 49 50.69 8.22 20.86
N SER A 50 50.99 7.00 21.28
CA SER A 50 51.47 6.65 22.64
C SER A 50 52.73 5.80 22.70
N GLY A 51 53.68 5.95 21.74
CA GLY A 51 55.09 5.56 21.95
C GLY A 51 55.45 4.07 22.04
N GLU A 52 54.57 3.14 21.87
CA GLU A 52 54.87 1.70 21.74
C GLU A 52 54.42 1.16 20.40
N THR A 53 55.35 0.53 19.68
CA THR A 53 55.12 -0.12 18.39
C THR A 53 54.19 -1.33 18.57
N SER A 54 52.87 -1.11 18.42
CA SER A 54 51.94 -2.18 18.22
C SER A 54 52.18 -2.77 16.82
N GLN A 55 52.67 -4.00 16.74
CA GLN A 55 52.73 -4.75 15.49
C GLN A 55 51.34 -5.17 15.04
N VAL A 56 50.53 -4.20 14.65
CA VAL A 56 49.29 -4.49 13.90
C VAL A 56 49.73 -4.70 12.45
N ASP A 57 49.49 -5.85 11.92
CA ASP A 57 49.72 -6.14 10.50
C ASP A 57 48.70 -5.38 9.67
N LEU A 58 49.07 -4.20 9.19
CA LEU A 58 48.27 -3.32 8.33
C LEU A 58 48.41 -3.70 6.86
N SER A 59 49.17 -4.73 6.52
CA SER A 59 49.36 -5.16 5.13
C SER A 59 48.05 -5.56 4.45
N ALA A 60 47.03 -6.02 5.23
CA ALA A 60 45.70 -6.31 4.73
C ALA A 60 44.95 -5.07 4.27
N PHE A 61 45.26 -3.87 4.77
CA PHE A 61 44.57 -2.62 4.45
C PHE A 61 45.35 -1.72 3.49
N SER A 62 46.58 -2.10 3.10
CA SER A 62 47.40 -1.34 2.14
C SER A 62 46.95 -1.49 0.68
N GLN A 63 46.03 -2.37 0.38
CA GLN A 63 45.41 -2.53 -0.94
C GLN A 63 43.99 -1.99 -0.95
N GLU A 64 43.60 -1.33 -2.03
CA GLU A 64 42.23 -0.81 -2.19
C GLU A 64 41.22 -1.94 -1.98
N GLY A 65 40.34 -1.81 -0.96
CA GLY A 65 39.38 -2.84 -0.58
C GLY A 65 39.95 -3.99 0.27
N GLY A 66 41.15 -3.82 0.88
CA GLY A 66 41.76 -4.82 1.76
C GLY A 66 40.91 -5.08 3.02
N VAL A 67 40.62 -6.37 3.27
CA VAL A 67 39.76 -6.85 4.36
C VAL A 67 40.51 -7.95 5.09
N ALA A 68 40.39 -8.05 6.40
CA ALA A 68 40.92 -9.17 7.15
C ALA A 68 40.07 -10.44 6.89
N GLU A 69 40.70 -11.60 6.99
CA GLU A 69 39.94 -12.87 6.92
C GLU A 69 39.00 -12.99 8.14
N GLY A 70 37.77 -13.43 7.92
CA GLY A 70 36.81 -13.59 9.00
C GLY A 70 35.35 -13.62 8.52
N GLU A 71 34.44 -13.64 9.46
CA GLU A 71 32.99 -13.60 9.20
C GLU A 71 32.46 -12.19 9.35
N TYR A 72 31.79 -11.68 8.32
CA TYR A 72 31.17 -10.37 8.31
C TYR A 72 29.68 -10.48 7.98
N THR A 73 28.85 -9.78 8.74
CA THR A 73 27.45 -9.59 8.36
C THR A 73 27.38 -8.36 7.46
N VAL A 74 27.07 -8.59 6.19
CA VAL A 74 27.08 -7.54 5.16
C VAL A 74 25.74 -7.43 4.47
N ALA A 75 25.36 -6.20 4.11
CA ALA A 75 24.25 -5.96 3.20
C ALA A 75 24.71 -6.27 1.78
N VAL A 76 24.07 -7.23 1.11
CA VAL A 76 24.44 -7.68 -0.23
C VAL A 76 23.58 -6.98 -1.28
N PHE A 77 24.26 -6.40 -2.28
CA PHE A 77 23.64 -5.77 -3.42
C PHE A 77 24.07 -6.49 -4.70
N VAL A 78 23.11 -6.96 -5.48
CA VAL A 78 23.34 -7.54 -6.80
C VAL A 78 22.85 -6.57 -7.87
N ASN A 79 23.74 -6.08 -8.71
CA ASN A 79 23.43 -5.06 -9.72
C ASN A 79 22.68 -3.85 -9.14
N ASN A 80 23.15 -3.32 -7.99
CA ASN A 80 22.54 -2.22 -7.23
C ASN A 80 21.18 -2.53 -6.59
N GLN A 81 20.75 -3.78 -6.57
CA GLN A 81 19.52 -4.18 -5.87
C GLN A 81 19.85 -4.85 -4.55
N ASP A 82 19.29 -4.36 -3.48
CA ASP A 82 19.40 -4.95 -2.15
C ASP A 82 18.73 -6.32 -2.12
N VAL A 83 19.50 -7.38 -1.82
CA VAL A 83 19.01 -8.75 -1.68
C VAL A 83 18.94 -9.20 -0.22
N GLY A 84 19.38 -8.36 0.72
CA GLY A 84 19.30 -8.60 2.16
C GLY A 84 20.66 -8.58 2.86
N GLN A 85 20.61 -8.85 4.17
CA GLN A 85 21.82 -9.00 4.98
C GLN A 85 22.18 -10.47 5.14
N PHE A 86 23.47 -10.79 4.96
CA PHE A 86 23.97 -12.14 5.04
C PHE A 86 25.26 -12.18 5.84
N LYS A 87 25.41 -13.21 6.66
CA LYS A 87 26.68 -13.52 7.33
C LYS A 87 27.54 -14.31 6.36
N LEU A 88 28.60 -13.69 5.85
CA LEU A 88 29.51 -14.28 4.86
C LEU A 88 30.89 -14.45 5.43
N HIS A 89 31.54 -15.57 5.07
CA HIS A 89 32.94 -15.80 5.39
C HIS A 89 33.82 -15.21 4.30
N PHE A 90 34.83 -14.44 4.70
CA PHE A 90 35.82 -13.85 3.79
C PHE A 90 37.15 -14.56 3.99
N ALA A 91 37.70 -15.12 2.91
CA ALA A 91 38.95 -15.87 2.92
C ALA A 91 39.82 -15.51 1.72
N LYS A 92 41.13 -15.77 1.83
CA LYS A 92 42.05 -15.56 0.71
C LYS A 92 41.74 -16.51 -0.44
N ASN A 93 41.56 -15.96 -1.62
CA ASN A 93 41.40 -16.72 -2.84
C ASN A 93 42.79 -17.17 -3.41
N ALA A 94 42.76 -17.87 -4.53
CA ALA A 94 43.98 -18.32 -5.20
C ALA A 94 44.95 -17.18 -5.62
N LYS A 95 44.45 -15.93 -5.69
CA LYS A 95 45.24 -14.73 -6.01
C LYS A 95 45.76 -14.00 -4.72
N GLN A 96 45.60 -14.65 -3.56
CA GLN A 96 45.94 -14.06 -2.25
C GLN A 96 45.13 -12.80 -1.87
N VAL A 97 44.00 -12.55 -2.54
CA VAL A 97 43.09 -11.45 -2.22
C VAL A 97 41.96 -12.03 -1.37
N VAL A 98 41.60 -11.33 -0.29
CA VAL A 98 40.47 -11.72 0.56
C VAL A 98 39.17 -11.44 -0.17
N ALA A 99 38.37 -12.48 -0.40
CA ALA A 99 37.13 -12.42 -1.14
C ALA A 99 35.99 -13.17 -0.38
N PRO A 100 34.74 -12.82 -0.60
CA PRO A 100 33.62 -13.54 0.03
C PRO A 100 33.53 -14.98 -0.50
N ALA A 101 33.34 -15.92 0.39
CA ALA A 101 33.09 -17.33 0.05
C ALA A 101 31.64 -17.49 -0.43
N LEU A 102 31.41 -17.22 -1.73
CA LEU A 102 30.09 -17.33 -2.35
C LEU A 102 29.85 -18.78 -2.78
N THR A 103 28.63 -19.26 -2.61
CA THR A 103 28.24 -20.61 -3.03
C THR A 103 27.23 -20.54 -4.20
N PRO A 104 27.13 -21.60 -5.05
CA PRO A 104 26.10 -21.67 -6.09
C PRO A 104 24.69 -21.49 -5.54
N ALA A 105 24.37 -22.05 -4.38
CA ALA A 105 23.07 -21.90 -3.73
C ALA A 105 22.77 -20.44 -3.33
N LEU A 106 23.75 -19.72 -2.77
CA LEU A 106 23.62 -18.30 -2.46
C LEU A 106 23.40 -17.47 -3.74
N LEU A 107 24.20 -17.70 -4.76
CA LEU A 107 24.07 -16.99 -6.03
C LEU A 107 22.71 -17.25 -6.70
N GLU A 108 22.19 -18.48 -6.65
CA GLU A 108 20.86 -18.81 -7.16
C GLU A 108 19.76 -18.11 -6.36
N SER A 109 19.88 -18.08 -5.03
CA SER A 109 18.94 -17.35 -4.15
C SER A 109 18.91 -15.84 -4.44
N TRP A 110 20.02 -15.28 -4.90
CA TRP A 110 20.15 -13.87 -5.30
C TRP A 110 19.79 -13.63 -6.78
N GLY A 111 19.30 -14.67 -7.48
CA GLY A 111 18.76 -14.57 -8.81
C GLY A 111 19.76 -14.81 -9.95
N VAL A 112 20.92 -15.37 -9.68
CA VAL A 112 21.84 -15.85 -10.72
C VAL A 112 21.26 -17.11 -11.36
N ASN A 113 21.35 -17.24 -12.66
CA ASN A 113 20.83 -18.38 -13.41
C ASN A 113 21.82 -19.56 -13.39
N VAL A 114 22.10 -20.09 -12.20
CA VAL A 114 23.05 -21.20 -11.98
C VAL A 114 22.77 -22.40 -12.88
N PRO A 115 21.53 -22.87 -13.11
CA PRO A 115 21.24 -24.00 -14.00
C PRO A 115 21.69 -23.80 -15.44
N ASN A 116 21.83 -22.58 -15.92
CA ASN A 116 22.22 -22.24 -17.30
C ASN A 116 23.70 -21.88 -17.43
N ILE A 117 24.47 -21.90 -16.34
CA ILE A 117 25.92 -21.68 -16.33
C ILE A 117 26.60 -23.03 -16.09
N PRO A 118 27.18 -23.69 -17.14
CA PRO A 118 27.67 -25.07 -17.05
C PRO A 118 28.68 -25.28 -15.94
N ASP A 119 29.58 -24.33 -15.73
CA ASP A 119 30.64 -24.43 -14.73
C ASP A 119 30.10 -24.34 -13.30
N LEU A 120 29.11 -23.51 -13.04
CA LEU A 120 28.44 -23.43 -11.73
C LEU A 120 27.50 -24.62 -11.48
N LYS A 121 26.82 -25.11 -12.50
CA LYS A 121 25.91 -26.27 -12.41
C LYS A 121 26.63 -27.54 -12.02
N SER A 122 27.93 -27.66 -12.36
CA SER A 122 28.71 -28.84 -12.05
C SER A 122 29.20 -28.91 -10.59
N LEU A 123 29.12 -27.80 -9.86
CA LEU A 123 29.57 -27.70 -8.47
C LEU A 123 28.48 -28.13 -7.49
N PRO A 124 28.85 -28.70 -6.33
CA PRO A 124 27.92 -28.85 -5.22
C PRO A 124 27.31 -27.51 -4.80
N PRO A 125 26.02 -27.46 -4.40
CA PRO A 125 25.32 -26.22 -4.09
C PRO A 125 25.99 -25.36 -3.00
N GLU A 126 26.65 -26.00 -2.03
CA GLU A 126 27.29 -25.37 -0.88
C GLU A 126 28.82 -25.20 -1.02
N GLU A 127 29.38 -25.52 -2.18
CA GLU A 127 30.83 -25.40 -2.39
C GLU A 127 31.24 -23.94 -2.60
N PRO A 128 32.17 -23.36 -1.80
CA PRO A 128 32.62 -21.99 -1.98
C PRO A 128 33.36 -21.78 -3.31
N LEU A 129 33.01 -20.75 -4.01
CA LEU A 129 33.68 -20.37 -5.26
C LEU A 129 35.04 -19.72 -4.99
N SER A 130 36.02 -20.11 -5.76
CA SER A 130 37.37 -19.54 -5.68
C SER A 130 37.48 -18.08 -6.15
N ASP A 131 36.74 -17.74 -7.20
CA ASP A 131 36.66 -16.37 -7.78
C ASP A 131 35.41 -16.30 -8.65
N LEU A 132 34.52 -15.34 -8.38
CA LEU A 132 33.27 -15.16 -9.12
C LEU A 132 33.51 -14.94 -10.64
N GLY A 133 34.53 -14.16 -11.00
CA GLY A 133 34.87 -13.82 -12.38
C GLY A 133 35.35 -15.01 -13.21
N THR A 134 35.84 -16.10 -12.58
CA THR A 134 36.24 -17.32 -13.25
C THR A 134 35.03 -18.11 -13.78
N PHE A 135 33.95 -18.11 -12.99
CA PHE A 135 32.73 -18.87 -13.35
C PHE A 135 31.74 -18.00 -14.16
N ILE A 136 31.71 -16.70 -13.89
CA ILE A 136 30.85 -15.75 -14.62
C ILE A 136 31.75 -14.67 -15.21
N PRO A 137 32.13 -14.72 -16.49
CA PRO A 137 32.99 -13.71 -17.11
C PRO A 137 32.42 -12.30 -16.93
N GLN A 138 33.30 -11.35 -16.54
CA GLN A 138 32.97 -9.95 -16.24
C GLN A 138 32.16 -9.73 -14.94
N ALA A 139 31.87 -10.76 -14.16
CA ALA A 139 31.31 -10.56 -12.82
C ALA A 139 32.40 -10.07 -11.86
N THR A 140 32.02 -9.17 -10.98
CA THR A 140 32.90 -8.59 -9.95
C THR A 140 32.20 -8.56 -8.59
N SER A 141 33.00 -8.67 -7.53
CA SER A 141 32.55 -8.46 -6.15
C SER A 141 33.39 -7.36 -5.51
N LYS A 142 32.74 -6.39 -4.87
CA LYS A 142 33.40 -5.30 -4.15
C LYS A 142 32.78 -5.15 -2.77
N LEU A 143 33.59 -5.23 -1.72
CA LEU A 143 33.17 -4.94 -0.35
C LEU A 143 33.52 -3.50 0.01
N ASP A 144 32.53 -2.75 0.46
CA ASP A 144 32.67 -1.48 1.18
C ASP A 144 32.61 -1.78 2.69
N LEU A 145 33.79 -1.88 3.32
CA LEU A 145 33.89 -2.26 4.72
C LEU A 145 33.31 -1.17 5.64
N ALA A 146 33.43 0.10 5.26
CA ALA A 146 32.92 1.21 6.06
C ALA A 146 31.40 1.19 6.18
N ARG A 147 30.72 0.61 5.17
CA ARG A 147 29.25 0.47 5.14
C ARG A 147 28.78 -0.96 5.37
N LEU A 148 29.71 -1.91 5.56
CA LEU A 148 29.42 -3.34 5.58
C LEU A 148 28.53 -3.77 4.40
N ARG A 149 28.89 -3.31 3.20
CA ARG A 149 28.13 -3.50 1.98
C ARG A 149 28.93 -4.27 0.94
N LEU A 150 28.40 -5.39 0.47
CA LEU A 150 28.95 -6.19 -0.61
C LEU A 150 28.19 -5.91 -1.92
N ASP A 151 28.84 -5.30 -2.88
CA ASP A 151 28.30 -5.06 -4.22
C ASP A 151 28.77 -6.16 -5.18
N LEU A 152 27.84 -6.87 -5.76
CA LEU A 152 28.05 -7.85 -6.81
C LEU A 152 27.55 -7.27 -8.15
N SER A 153 28.44 -7.16 -9.12
CA SER A 153 28.10 -6.81 -10.50
C SER A 153 28.12 -8.10 -11.33
N ILE A 154 26.95 -8.50 -11.84
CA ILE A 154 26.79 -9.74 -12.59
C ILE A 154 26.15 -9.43 -13.95
N PRO A 155 26.75 -9.86 -15.09
CA PRO A 155 26.18 -9.64 -16.42
C PRO A 155 24.75 -10.15 -16.51
N GLN A 156 23.89 -9.39 -17.16
CA GLN A 156 22.45 -9.66 -17.21
C GLN A 156 22.09 -10.98 -17.89
N ILE A 157 22.94 -11.46 -18.79
CA ILE A 157 22.80 -12.77 -19.42
C ILE A 157 22.97 -13.94 -18.44
N ALA A 158 23.72 -13.72 -17.35
CA ALA A 158 23.93 -14.68 -16.27
C ALA A 158 22.85 -14.59 -15.18
N MET A 159 21.91 -13.65 -15.28
CA MET A 159 20.83 -13.47 -14.34
C MET A 159 19.56 -14.18 -14.80
N SER A 160 18.79 -14.69 -13.86
CA SER A 160 17.46 -15.21 -14.13
C SER A 160 16.52 -14.08 -14.60
N PRO A 161 15.69 -14.29 -15.62
CA PRO A 161 14.84 -13.23 -16.19
C PRO A 161 13.92 -12.52 -15.18
N ASN A 162 13.68 -13.14 -14.04
CA ASN A 162 12.70 -12.69 -13.04
C ASN A 162 13.30 -12.41 -11.66
N TYR A 163 14.64 -12.38 -11.50
CA TYR A 163 15.27 -12.31 -10.17
C TYR A 163 14.92 -11.04 -9.39
N ALA A 164 14.77 -9.92 -10.08
CA ALA A 164 14.67 -8.62 -9.45
C ALA A 164 13.30 -8.32 -8.81
N ARG A 165 12.26 -9.07 -9.13
CA ARG A 165 10.86 -8.74 -8.78
C ARG A 165 10.02 -9.89 -8.27
N HIS A 166 10.60 -11.08 -8.20
CA HIS A 166 9.92 -12.29 -7.69
C HIS A 166 10.68 -12.85 -6.52
N ALA A 167 9.96 -13.05 -5.45
CA ALA A 167 10.43 -13.97 -4.44
C ALA A 167 10.51 -15.39 -5.03
N ASN A 168 11.59 -16.10 -4.78
CA ASN A 168 11.63 -17.54 -4.99
C ASN A 168 10.43 -18.16 -4.24
N PRO A 169 9.60 -19.02 -4.89
CA PRO A 169 8.47 -19.68 -4.24
C PRO A 169 8.81 -20.43 -2.95
N ASP A 170 10.06 -20.84 -2.79
CA ASP A 170 10.55 -21.49 -1.58
C ASP A 170 10.68 -20.53 -0.39
N LEU A 171 10.81 -19.22 -0.65
CA LEU A 171 10.83 -18.19 0.38
C LEU A 171 9.42 -17.75 0.81
N TRP A 172 8.36 -18.18 0.11
CA TRP A 172 7.01 -17.76 0.43
C TRP A 172 6.52 -18.34 1.75
N GLU A 173 6.17 -17.44 2.65
CA GLU A 173 5.79 -17.73 4.02
C GLU A 173 4.27 -17.81 4.15
N ASP A 174 3.78 -18.91 4.73
CA ASP A 174 2.37 -19.04 5.08
C ASP A 174 2.01 -18.32 6.40
N GLY A 175 3.02 -17.84 7.13
CA GLY A 175 2.86 -17.05 8.34
C GLY A 175 2.39 -17.86 9.56
N ILE A 176 2.02 -17.14 10.61
CA ILE A 176 1.61 -17.70 11.90
C ILE A 176 0.10 -17.95 11.98
N PRO A 177 -0.36 -18.85 12.86
CA PRO A 177 -1.76 -18.96 13.22
C PRO A 177 -2.26 -17.67 13.86
N ALA A 178 -3.37 -17.12 13.33
CA ALA A 178 -3.93 -15.88 13.82
C ALA A 178 -5.42 -15.75 13.47
N LEU A 179 -6.14 -14.92 14.27
CA LEU A 179 -7.47 -14.44 13.92
C LEU A 179 -7.40 -12.97 13.53
N LEU A 180 -8.06 -12.62 12.44
CA LEU A 180 -8.09 -11.27 11.89
C LEU A 180 -9.52 -10.76 11.91
N PHE A 181 -9.70 -9.50 12.31
CA PHE A 181 -10.98 -8.82 12.27
C PHE A 181 -10.78 -7.41 11.75
N ASN A 182 -11.50 -7.05 10.70
CA ASN A 182 -11.68 -5.67 10.26
C ASN A 182 -13.10 -5.27 10.55
N TYR A 183 -13.28 -4.12 11.18
CA TYR A 183 -14.60 -3.56 11.44
C TYR A 183 -14.76 -2.20 10.79
N ASN A 184 -15.97 -1.94 10.32
CA ASN A 184 -16.43 -0.64 9.84
C ASN A 184 -17.82 -0.42 10.41
N LEU A 185 -17.97 0.59 11.24
CA LEU A 185 -19.20 0.98 11.91
C LEU A 185 -19.59 2.36 11.41
N SER A 186 -20.85 2.54 11.04
CA SER A 186 -21.41 3.80 10.62
C SER A 186 -22.77 3.98 11.29
N ALA A 187 -22.96 5.07 11.98
CA ALA A 187 -24.22 5.41 12.64
C ALA A 187 -24.63 6.84 12.27
N GLY A 188 -25.91 7.05 12.07
CA GLY A 188 -26.44 8.36 11.77
C GLY A 188 -27.85 8.55 12.32
N GLN A 189 -28.11 9.75 12.76
CA GLN A 189 -29.42 10.19 13.22
C GLN A 189 -29.81 11.44 12.47
N ASN A 190 -31.01 11.44 11.89
CA ASN A 190 -31.54 12.59 11.18
C ASN A 190 -32.91 12.96 11.73
N ARG A 191 -33.12 14.24 12.03
CA ARG A 191 -34.39 14.82 12.44
C ARG A 191 -34.84 15.87 11.45
N ASN A 192 -35.95 15.64 10.78
CA ASN A 192 -36.51 16.57 9.82
C ASN A 192 -37.81 17.16 10.32
N HIS A 193 -37.94 18.49 10.23
CA HIS A 193 -39.16 19.24 10.45
C HIS A 193 -39.85 19.51 9.12
N ASN A 194 -41.02 18.97 8.94
CA ASN A 194 -41.81 19.19 7.73
C ASN A 194 -42.56 20.52 7.82
N PRO A 195 -42.62 21.34 6.76
CA PRO A 195 -43.36 22.62 6.77
C PRO A 195 -44.84 22.51 7.14
N GLY A 196 -45.43 21.28 7.11
CA GLY A 196 -46.80 20.98 7.53
C GLY A 196 -46.99 20.62 9.01
N GLY A 197 -45.97 20.84 9.87
CA GLY A 197 -46.10 20.68 11.32
C GLY A 197 -45.75 19.27 11.86
N GLY A 198 -45.16 18.40 11.06
CA GLY A 198 -44.69 17.07 11.50
C GLY A 198 -43.17 16.95 11.64
N THR A 199 -42.73 16.23 12.67
CA THR A 199 -41.29 15.89 12.83
C THR A 199 -41.09 14.44 12.47
N SER A 200 -40.12 14.13 11.60
CA SER A 200 -39.68 12.79 11.34
C SER A 200 -38.28 12.54 11.87
N HIS A 201 -38.06 11.35 12.34
CA HIS A 201 -36.79 10.89 12.93
C HIS A 201 -36.32 9.64 12.21
N THR A 202 -35.07 9.62 11.81
CA THR A 202 -34.47 8.47 11.11
C THR A 202 -33.16 8.12 11.79
N ASP A 203 -33.02 6.88 12.25
CA ASP A 203 -31.81 6.32 12.79
C ASP A 203 -31.27 5.23 11.86
N ASN A 204 -29.99 5.31 11.56
CA ASN A 204 -29.30 4.30 10.75
C ASN A 204 -28.13 3.73 11.53
N LEU A 205 -27.94 2.44 11.46
CA LEU A 205 -26.75 1.76 11.92
C LEU A 205 -26.31 0.77 10.86
N PHE A 206 -25.07 0.88 10.47
CA PHE A 206 -24.39 -0.09 9.63
C PHE A 206 -23.16 -0.61 10.37
N ALA A 207 -23.01 -1.92 10.42
CA ALA A 207 -21.82 -2.60 10.92
C ALA A 207 -21.38 -3.63 9.91
N SER A 208 -20.12 -3.56 9.50
CA SER A 208 -19.47 -4.57 8.69
C SER A 208 -18.27 -5.12 9.44
N VAL A 209 -18.23 -6.42 9.65
CA VAL A 209 -17.10 -7.11 10.27
C VAL A 209 -16.61 -8.20 9.33
N ARG A 210 -15.37 -8.08 8.87
CA ARG A 210 -14.71 -9.12 8.12
C ARG A 210 -13.79 -9.88 9.05
N GLY A 211 -14.16 -11.13 9.33
CA GLY A 211 -13.40 -12.06 10.16
C GLY A 211 -12.57 -13.02 9.30
N GLY A 212 -11.45 -13.44 9.83
CA GLY A 212 -10.58 -14.44 9.23
C GLY A 212 -9.86 -15.27 10.27
N ALA A 213 -9.49 -16.51 9.88
CA ALA A 213 -8.62 -17.38 10.65
C ALA A 213 -7.57 -17.99 9.73
N ASN A 214 -6.33 -17.98 10.17
CA ASN A 214 -5.19 -18.56 9.50
C ASN A 214 -4.66 -19.78 10.27
N LEU A 215 -4.40 -20.87 9.56
CA LEU A 215 -3.75 -22.06 10.13
C LEU A 215 -2.87 -22.70 9.04
N GLY A 216 -1.55 -22.52 9.16
CA GLY A 216 -0.61 -22.89 8.09
C GLY A 216 -1.05 -22.27 6.75
N PRO A 217 -1.16 -23.03 5.64
CA PRO A 217 -1.55 -22.51 4.35
C PRO A 217 -3.06 -22.24 4.19
N TRP A 218 -3.88 -22.58 5.20
CA TRP A 218 -5.33 -22.45 5.14
C TRP A 218 -5.82 -21.09 5.62
N ARG A 219 -6.75 -20.50 4.89
CA ARG A 219 -7.35 -19.18 5.15
C ARG A 219 -8.86 -19.30 5.18
N LEU A 220 -9.47 -19.21 6.37
CA LEU A 220 -10.91 -19.04 6.53
C LEU A 220 -11.24 -17.56 6.49
N ARG A 221 -12.23 -17.16 5.73
CA ARG A 221 -12.71 -15.76 5.63
C ARG A 221 -14.24 -15.75 5.67
N SER A 222 -14.81 -14.74 6.33
CA SER A 222 -16.24 -14.50 6.38
C SER A 222 -16.50 -13.00 6.58
N THR A 223 -17.53 -12.48 5.96
CA THR A 223 -17.97 -11.09 6.13
C THR A 223 -19.38 -11.08 6.71
N MET A 224 -19.55 -10.41 7.83
CA MET A 224 -20.85 -10.12 8.42
C MET A 224 -21.19 -8.65 8.14
N THR A 225 -22.41 -8.41 7.67
CA THR A 225 -22.99 -7.07 7.59
C THR A 225 -24.26 -7.03 8.42
N HIS A 226 -24.41 -5.97 9.20
CA HIS A 226 -25.61 -5.68 9.96
C HIS A 226 -26.09 -4.27 9.62
N THR A 227 -27.35 -4.17 9.23
CA THR A 227 -28.02 -2.89 8.97
C THR A 227 -29.23 -2.75 9.87
N ARG A 228 -29.38 -1.59 10.48
CA ARG A 228 -30.61 -1.21 11.20
C ARG A 228 -31.06 0.16 10.70
N PHE A 229 -32.29 0.22 10.27
CA PHE A 229 -32.96 1.44 9.88
C PHE A 229 -34.22 1.59 10.73
N GLU A 230 -34.37 2.73 11.37
CA GLU A 230 -35.54 3.07 12.17
C GLU A 230 -36.08 4.41 11.70
N TYR A 231 -37.34 4.44 11.35
CA TYR A 231 -38.06 5.64 10.96
C TYR A 231 -39.24 5.84 11.90
N SER A 232 -39.41 7.06 12.41
CA SER A 232 -40.60 7.47 13.15
C SER A 232 -41.07 8.83 12.65
N GLY A 233 -42.35 8.97 12.38
CA GLY A 233 -42.96 10.19 11.92
C GLY A 233 -44.15 10.56 12.81
N GLN A 234 -44.57 11.84 12.83
CA GLN A 234 -45.76 12.30 13.51
C GLN A 234 -46.99 12.07 12.64
N GLY A 235 -48.12 11.60 13.22
CA GLY A 235 -49.35 11.30 12.55
C GLY A 235 -49.57 9.80 12.35
N ASN A 236 -50.41 9.43 11.36
CA ASN A 236 -50.80 8.02 11.07
C ASN A 236 -49.65 7.18 10.43
N GLN A 237 -48.41 7.74 10.36
CA GLN A 237 -47.21 7.00 9.91
C GLN A 237 -46.61 6.26 11.08
N SER A 238 -46.87 4.97 11.11
CA SER A 238 -46.36 4.05 12.13
C SER A 238 -44.81 4.00 12.12
N LYS A 239 -44.24 3.87 13.31
CA LYS A 239 -42.82 3.55 13.48
C LYS A 239 -42.46 2.32 12.64
N ARG A 240 -41.50 2.45 11.76
CA ARG A 240 -40.96 1.35 10.95
C ARG A 240 -39.53 1.06 11.39
N THR A 241 -39.30 -0.15 11.83
CA THR A 241 -37.93 -0.64 12.12
C THR A 241 -37.63 -1.78 11.17
N GLN A 242 -36.53 -1.68 10.47
CA GLN A 242 -35.99 -2.73 9.62
C GLN A 242 -34.58 -3.04 10.07
N HIS A 243 -34.28 -4.30 10.27
CA HIS A 243 -32.93 -4.77 10.55
C HIS A 243 -32.65 -6.00 9.69
N ASP A 244 -31.43 -6.09 9.24
CA ASP A 244 -30.95 -7.21 8.44
C ASP A 244 -29.52 -7.56 8.86
N THR A 245 -29.26 -8.84 9.03
CA THR A 245 -27.92 -9.35 9.32
C THR A 245 -27.61 -10.46 8.35
N ARG A 246 -26.54 -10.29 7.59
CA ARG A 246 -26.11 -11.24 6.57
C ARG A 246 -24.66 -11.64 6.77
N PHE A 247 -24.42 -12.94 6.59
CA PHE A 247 -23.09 -13.48 6.40
C PHE A 247 -22.90 -13.74 4.91
N SER A 248 -21.76 -13.32 4.39
CA SER A 248 -21.42 -13.47 2.98
C SER A 248 -19.93 -13.78 2.83
N ASN A 249 -19.56 -14.30 1.69
CA ASN A 249 -18.17 -14.61 1.36
C ASN A 249 -17.50 -15.51 2.42
N THR A 250 -18.25 -16.50 2.91
CA THR A 250 -17.70 -17.48 3.83
C THR A 250 -17.03 -18.60 3.04
N TYR A 251 -15.72 -18.60 3.06
CA TYR A 251 -14.93 -19.58 2.32
C TYR A 251 -13.64 -19.95 3.04
N LEU A 252 -13.18 -21.16 2.71
CA LEU A 252 -11.85 -21.66 3.04
C LEU A 252 -11.00 -21.64 1.76
N SER A 253 -9.81 -21.10 1.82
CA SER A 253 -8.89 -21.07 0.67
C SER A 253 -7.50 -21.56 1.04
N ARG A 254 -6.80 -22.05 0.03
CA ARG A 254 -5.40 -22.48 0.10
C ARG A 254 -4.71 -22.26 -1.23
N ASP A 255 -3.47 -21.81 -1.18
CA ASP A 255 -2.62 -21.68 -2.33
C ASP A 255 -1.90 -22.99 -2.66
N ILE A 256 -1.81 -23.29 -3.95
CA ILE A 256 -1.06 -24.41 -4.50
C ILE A 256 0.14 -23.83 -5.25
N LYS A 257 1.26 -23.66 -4.56
CA LYS A 257 2.48 -23.01 -5.08
C LYS A 257 2.94 -23.63 -6.40
N GLY A 258 3.00 -24.95 -6.50
CA GLY A 258 3.45 -25.67 -7.71
C GLY A 258 2.57 -25.47 -8.95
N LEU A 259 1.28 -25.22 -8.78
CA LEU A 259 0.34 -24.91 -9.86
C LEU A 259 0.12 -23.41 -10.07
N ARG A 260 0.71 -22.57 -9.22
CA ARG A 260 0.44 -21.12 -9.16
C ARG A 260 -1.04 -20.81 -9.15
N SER A 261 -1.77 -21.51 -8.27
CA SER A 261 -3.24 -21.50 -8.24
C SER A 261 -3.74 -21.43 -6.82
N THR A 262 -4.98 -20.97 -6.67
CA THR A 262 -5.70 -20.95 -5.41
C THR A 262 -6.91 -21.88 -5.50
N VAL A 263 -7.04 -22.78 -4.52
CA VAL A 263 -8.28 -23.54 -4.28
C VAL A 263 -9.11 -22.80 -3.25
N LEU A 264 -10.41 -22.73 -3.52
CA LEU A 264 -11.38 -22.11 -2.63
C LEU A 264 -12.60 -23.02 -2.50
N ALA A 265 -13.07 -23.21 -1.28
CA ALA A 265 -14.29 -23.96 -0.96
C ALA A 265 -15.22 -23.11 -0.09
N GLY A 266 -16.46 -22.92 -0.52
CA GLY A 266 -17.44 -22.10 0.19
C GLY A 266 -18.19 -21.14 -0.73
N GLU A 267 -18.48 -19.94 -0.22
CA GLU A 267 -19.16 -18.89 -0.97
C GLU A 267 -18.16 -18.01 -1.71
N ALA A 268 -18.31 -17.91 -3.02
CA ALA A 268 -17.47 -17.08 -3.86
C ALA A 268 -18.18 -16.69 -5.16
N ASN A 269 -17.42 -15.98 -6.01
CA ASN A 269 -17.84 -15.67 -7.37
C ASN A 269 -16.89 -16.30 -8.38
N THR A 270 -17.43 -16.65 -9.54
CA THR A 270 -16.63 -17.01 -10.70
C THR A 270 -15.92 -15.77 -11.25
N GLY A 271 -14.85 -15.95 -12.01
CA GLY A 271 -14.21 -14.87 -12.75
C GLY A 271 -15.18 -14.19 -13.72
N GLY A 272 -15.05 -12.86 -13.86
CA GLY A 272 -15.87 -12.04 -14.76
C GLY A 272 -15.26 -11.80 -16.15
N ASP A 273 -14.11 -12.37 -16.41
CA ASP A 273 -13.31 -12.06 -17.60
C ASP A 273 -13.91 -12.65 -18.88
N ILE A 274 -14.36 -13.89 -18.81
CA ILE A 274 -14.88 -14.69 -19.95
C ILE A 274 -16.40 -14.75 -19.92
N PHE A 275 -17.00 -15.29 -18.87
CA PHE A 275 -18.42 -15.19 -18.60
C PHE A 275 -18.74 -14.02 -17.66
N ASP A 276 -20.00 -13.62 -17.60
CA ASP A 276 -20.44 -12.75 -16.51
C ASP A 276 -20.24 -13.48 -15.18
N SER A 277 -19.75 -12.76 -14.16
CA SER A 277 -19.46 -13.33 -12.85
C SER A 277 -20.74 -13.89 -12.20
N VAL A 278 -20.62 -15.07 -11.61
CA VAL A 278 -21.73 -15.82 -10.98
C VAL A 278 -21.39 -16.08 -9.51
N ALA A 279 -22.28 -15.65 -8.63
CA ALA A 279 -22.17 -15.99 -7.20
C ALA A 279 -22.55 -17.47 -6.98
N PHE A 280 -21.76 -18.20 -6.21
CA PHE A 280 -21.97 -19.62 -5.98
C PHE A 280 -21.52 -20.07 -4.58
N LYS A 281 -22.01 -21.25 -4.19
CA LYS A 281 -21.50 -22.07 -3.08
C LYS A 281 -20.94 -23.36 -3.66
N GLY A 282 -19.65 -23.62 -3.45
CA GLY A 282 -19.01 -24.79 -4.03
C GLY A 282 -17.48 -24.76 -3.93
N VAL A 283 -16.82 -25.33 -4.92
CA VAL A 283 -15.37 -25.39 -5.01
C VAL A 283 -14.89 -24.71 -6.29
N LYS A 284 -13.82 -23.96 -6.18
CA LYS A 284 -13.17 -23.24 -7.27
C LYS A 284 -11.67 -23.48 -7.24
N LEU A 285 -11.09 -23.81 -8.38
CA LEU A 285 -9.66 -23.80 -8.64
C LEU A 285 -9.38 -22.75 -9.69
N VAL A 286 -8.54 -21.78 -9.36
CA VAL A 286 -8.21 -20.67 -10.26
C VAL A 286 -6.73 -20.38 -10.25
N SER A 287 -6.17 -20.09 -11.42
CA SER A 287 -4.80 -19.60 -11.56
C SER A 287 -4.64 -18.26 -10.84
N ASN A 288 -3.58 -18.13 -10.05
CA ASN A 288 -3.30 -16.93 -9.27
C ASN A 288 -2.22 -16.07 -9.94
N GLU A 289 -2.66 -15.01 -10.60
CA GLU A 289 -1.74 -14.09 -11.28
C GLU A 289 -0.84 -13.31 -10.33
N GLN A 290 -1.18 -13.22 -9.05
CA GLN A 290 -0.32 -12.58 -8.04
C GLN A 290 0.96 -13.37 -7.78
N MET A 291 0.97 -14.66 -8.07
CA MET A 291 2.18 -15.51 -8.07
C MET A 291 3.07 -15.27 -9.30
N LEU A 292 2.66 -14.40 -10.21
CA LEU A 292 3.42 -13.98 -11.39
C LEU A 292 4.06 -12.59 -11.17
N PRO A 293 5.05 -12.19 -11.96
CA PRO A 293 5.65 -10.85 -11.94
C PRO A 293 4.60 -9.74 -12.05
N SER A 294 4.82 -8.65 -11.29
CA SER A 294 3.89 -7.52 -11.27
C SER A 294 3.62 -6.90 -12.65
N GLN A 295 4.56 -7.05 -13.58
CA GLN A 295 4.43 -6.60 -14.97
C GLN A 295 3.34 -7.34 -15.75
N LEU A 296 2.86 -8.46 -15.23
CA LEU A 296 1.87 -9.34 -15.88
C LEU A 296 0.45 -9.18 -15.30
N ARG A 297 0.24 -8.24 -14.37
CA ARG A 297 -1.00 -8.12 -13.59
C ARG A 297 -1.94 -7.02 -14.09
N GLY A 298 -3.26 -7.19 -13.86
CA GLY A 298 -4.32 -6.29 -14.30
C GLY A 298 -5.01 -5.43 -13.21
N TYR A 299 -5.99 -4.64 -13.56
CA TYR A 299 -6.57 -3.40 -12.98
C TYR A 299 -7.81 -3.59 -12.06
N ALA A 300 -8.11 -2.60 -11.17
CA ALA A 300 -9.35 -2.50 -10.36
C ALA A 300 -9.97 -1.07 -10.38
N PRO A 301 -11.34 -0.91 -10.40
CA PRO A 301 -12.00 0.40 -10.49
C PRO A 301 -12.21 1.10 -9.14
N ALA A 302 -12.09 2.44 -9.14
CA ALA A 302 -12.39 3.30 -7.99
C ALA A 302 -13.74 4.03 -8.15
N ILE A 303 -14.42 4.35 -7.04
CA ILE A 303 -15.67 5.13 -7.03
C ILE A 303 -15.33 6.59 -6.71
N SER A 304 -15.77 7.50 -7.55
CA SER A 304 -15.63 8.94 -7.35
C SER A 304 -16.97 9.66 -7.53
N GLY A 305 -17.17 10.71 -6.78
CA GLY A 305 -18.38 11.54 -6.85
C GLY A 305 -18.21 12.85 -6.11
N VAL A 306 -19.27 13.58 -5.97
CA VAL A 306 -19.33 14.84 -5.21
C VAL A 306 -20.48 14.73 -4.19
N ALA A 307 -20.22 15.07 -2.93
CA ALA A 307 -21.22 15.23 -1.89
C ALA A 307 -21.48 16.74 -1.68
N ASN A 308 -22.73 17.13 -1.55
CA ASN A 308 -23.09 18.53 -1.33
C ASN A 308 -23.15 18.88 0.16
N THR A 309 -23.40 17.87 1.00
CA THR A 309 -23.48 17.99 2.45
C THR A 309 -22.67 16.86 3.08
N ASN A 310 -22.76 16.66 4.39
CA ASN A 310 -22.30 15.42 5.00
C ASN A 310 -23.19 14.26 4.54
N ALA A 311 -22.80 13.65 3.42
CA ALA A 311 -23.59 12.66 2.74
C ALA A 311 -23.22 11.24 3.17
N ARG A 312 -24.23 10.39 3.23
CA ARG A 312 -24.04 8.95 3.37
C ARG A 312 -23.89 8.33 1.98
N ILE A 313 -22.77 7.68 1.76
CA ILE A 313 -22.49 6.91 0.55
C ILE A 313 -22.82 5.44 0.84
N THR A 314 -23.84 4.92 0.20
CA THR A 314 -24.20 3.50 0.28
C THR A 314 -23.88 2.84 -1.04
N VAL A 315 -22.99 1.86 -1.02
CA VAL A 315 -22.62 1.07 -2.21
C VAL A 315 -23.27 -0.29 -2.11
N ARG A 316 -24.06 -0.62 -3.12
CA ARG A 316 -24.70 -1.94 -3.26
C ARG A 316 -24.07 -2.69 -4.42
N GLN A 317 -23.95 -3.98 -4.26
CA GLN A 317 -23.56 -4.89 -5.33
C GLN A 317 -24.49 -6.10 -5.28
N GLY A 318 -25.18 -6.39 -6.36
CA GLY A 318 -26.16 -7.46 -6.38
C GLY A 318 -27.31 -7.27 -5.37
N GLY A 319 -27.66 -6.02 -5.04
CA GLY A 319 -28.67 -5.65 -4.06
C GLY A 319 -28.21 -5.59 -2.60
N ASN A 320 -27.07 -6.19 -2.28
CA ASN A 320 -26.50 -6.16 -0.91
C ASN A 320 -25.65 -4.93 -0.69
N ILE A 321 -25.74 -4.31 0.49
CA ILE A 321 -24.85 -3.22 0.88
C ILE A 321 -23.47 -3.82 1.16
N VAL A 322 -22.49 -3.42 0.37
CA VAL A 322 -21.10 -3.89 0.48
C VAL A 322 -20.21 -2.86 1.16
N TYR A 323 -20.58 -1.58 1.07
CA TYR A 323 -19.87 -0.51 1.72
C TYR A 323 -20.82 0.63 2.07
N GLU A 324 -20.65 1.20 3.24
CA GLU A 324 -21.35 2.42 3.65
C GLU A 324 -20.43 3.30 4.48
N THR A 325 -20.37 4.58 4.12
CA THR A 325 -19.59 5.57 4.88
C THR A 325 -20.25 6.94 4.75
N TYR A 326 -19.87 7.84 5.65
CA TYR A 326 -20.20 9.26 5.53
C TYR A 326 -18.99 10.01 5.01
N VAL A 327 -19.23 10.90 4.07
CA VAL A 327 -18.21 11.77 3.48
C VAL A 327 -18.57 13.23 3.76
N ALA A 328 -17.54 14.05 3.94
CA ALA A 328 -17.69 15.49 4.05
C ALA A 328 -18.14 16.10 2.70
N PRO A 329 -18.72 17.31 2.73
CA PRO A 329 -19.06 18.02 1.51
C PRO A 329 -17.85 18.22 0.59
N GLY A 330 -18.02 17.96 -0.70
CA GLY A 330 -16.98 18.08 -1.70
C GLY A 330 -16.79 16.82 -2.53
N PRO A 331 -15.78 16.79 -3.40
CA PRO A 331 -15.45 15.59 -4.17
C PRO A 331 -14.93 14.49 -3.24
N PHE A 332 -15.44 13.27 -3.43
CA PHE A 332 -14.98 12.08 -2.71
C PHE A 332 -14.39 11.05 -3.69
N PHE A 333 -13.46 10.25 -3.17
CA PHE A 333 -12.79 9.18 -3.87
C PHE A 333 -12.67 7.96 -2.94
N ILE A 334 -13.32 6.87 -3.31
CA ILE A 334 -13.34 5.62 -2.56
C ILE A 334 -12.62 4.57 -3.40
N ASN A 335 -11.47 4.14 -2.95
CA ASN A 335 -10.63 3.13 -3.60
C ASN A 335 -10.35 1.92 -2.69
N ASP A 336 -10.91 1.92 -1.50
CA ASP A 336 -10.71 0.93 -0.45
C ASP A 336 -11.86 -0.08 -0.35
N ILE A 337 -12.78 -0.06 -1.30
CA ILE A 337 -13.80 -1.10 -1.41
C ILE A 337 -13.10 -2.39 -1.78
N GLN A 338 -12.90 -3.21 -0.77
CA GLN A 338 -12.41 -4.55 -0.99
C GLN A 338 -13.50 -5.33 -1.71
N GLN A 339 -13.10 -6.04 -2.77
CA GLN A 339 -14.04 -6.84 -3.55
C GLN A 339 -14.87 -7.70 -2.60
N ALA A 340 -16.17 -7.35 -2.48
CA ALA A 340 -17.08 -8.06 -1.59
C ALA A 340 -17.41 -9.47 -2.09
N GLY A 341 -16.74 -9.91 -3.15
CA GLY A 341 -16.97 -11.23 -3.76
C GLY A 341 -18.34 -11.36 -4.43
N LEU A 342 -19.11 -10.29 -4.56
CA LEU A 342 -20.40 -10.28 -5.25
C LEU A 342 -20.18 -9.92 -6.73
N SER A 343 -21.07 -10.41 -7.58
CA SER A 343 -21.02 -10.10 -9.01
C SER A 343 -21.90 -8.90 -9.35
N GLY A 344 -21.53 -8.16 -10.40
CA GLY A 344 -22.29 -7.06 -10.94
C GLY A 344 -21.70 -5.68 -10.65
N ASP A 345 -22.31 -4.69 -11.27
CA ASP A 345 -21.92 -3.30 -11.15
C ASP A 345 -22.20 -2.78 -9.72
N TYR A 346 -21.45 -1.76 -9.30
CA TYR A 346 -21.72 -1.07 -8.05
C TYR A 346 -22.86 -0.07 -8.25
N ASP A 347 -23.94 -0.22 -7.50
CA ASP A 347 -25.02 0.76 -7.39
C ASP A 347 -24.72 1.68 -6.21
N VAL A 348 -24.32 2.90 -6.54
CA VAL A 348 -23.88 3.89 -5.54
C VAL A 348 -25.01 4.86 -5.29
N THR A 349 -25.44 4.96 -4.04
CA THR A 349 -26.45 5.92 -3.57
C THR A 349 -25.75 6.93 -2.68
N VAL A 350 -25.81 8.20 -3.03
CA VAL A 350 -25.42 9.34 -2.22
C VAL A 350 -26.67 9.91 -1.58
N THR A 351 -26.80 9.77 -0.28
CA THR A 351 -27.90 10.34 0.51
C THR A 351 -27.39 11.57 1.25
N GLU A 352 -27.87 12.72 0.85
CA GLU A 352 -27.49 14.01 1.44
C GLU A 352 -28.11 14.20 2.84
N ALA A 353 -27.66 15.19 3.59
CA ALA A 353 -28.17 15.45 4.93
C ALA A 353 -29.67 15.82 4.97
N ASP A 354 -30.19 16.39 3.90
CA ASP A 354 -31.61 16.70 3.74
C ASP A 354 -32.47 15.50 3.32
N GLY A 355 -31.85 14.33 3.13
CA GLY A 355 -32.50 13.10 2.67
C GLY A 355 -32.64 12.98 1.15
N THR A 356 -32.14 13.94 0.38
CA THR A 356 -32.12 13.79 -1.08
C THR A 356 -31.15 12.69 -1.50
N GLU A 357 -31.59 11.83 -2.42
CA GLU A 357 -30.80 10.72 -2.92
C GLU A 357 -30.39 10.93 -4.36
N ARG A 358 -29.14 10.70 -4.64
CA ARG A 358 -28.58 10.56 -6.00
C ARG A 358 -28.03 9.16 -6.17
N ARG A 359 -28.34 8.53 -7.27
CA ARG A 359 -27.87 7.18 -7.59
C ARG A 359 -27.09 7.17 -8.89
N PHE A 360 -26.00 6.45 -8.90
CA PHE A 360 -25.23 6.19 -10.12
C PHE A 360 -24.62 4.80 -10.06
N ILE A 361 -24.36 4.26 -11.25
CA ILE A 361 -23.79 2.93 -11.40
C ILE A 361 -22.31 3.08 -11.77
N VAL A 362 -21.45 2.36 -11.04
CA VAL A 362 -20.05 2.20 -11.39
C VAL A 362 -19.89 0.84 -12.06
N PRO A 363 -19.70 0.82 -13.38
CA PRO A 363 -19.57 -0.43 -14.10
C PRO A 363 -18.32 -1.18 -13.68
N TYR A 364 -18.46 -2.47 -13.43
CA TYR A 364 -17.36 -3.39 -13.26
C TYR A 364 -17.08 -4.08 -14.59
N SER A 365 -16.02 -3.68 -15.25
CA SER A 365 -15.63 -4.19 -16.55
C SER A 365 -14.18 -4.64 -16.56
N ALA A 366 -13.94 -5.83 -17.08
CA ALA A 366 -12.59 -6.39 -17.18
C ALA A 366 -11.86 -5.81 -18.40
N LEU A 367 -10.53 -5.62 -18.27
CA LEU A 367 -9.64 -5.21 -19.35
C LEU A 367 -9.63 -6.23 -20.51
N PRO A 368 -9.16 -5.87 -21.71
CA PRO A 368 -8.93 -6.81 -22.78
C PRO A 368 -8.06 -7.97 -22.31
N MET A 369 -8.42 -9.19 -22.73
CA MET A 369 -7.72 -10.40 -22.33
C MET A 369 -6.41 -10.51 -23.11
N MET A 370 -5.30 -10.21 -22.45
CA MET A 370 -3.97 -10.31 -23.03
C MET A 370 -3.04 -11.07 -22.10
N LEU A 371 -2.40 -12.10 -22.62
CA LEU A 371 -1.32 -12.84 -21.97
C LEU A 371 -0.05 -12.82 -22.83
N ARG A 372 1.09 -12.94 -22.17
CA ARG A 372 2.37 -13.14 -22.86
C ARG A 372 2.42 -14.50 -23.56
N PRO A 373 3.23 -14.64 -24.61
CA PRO A 373 3.44 -15.93 -25.27
C PRO A 373 3.80 -17.03 -24.27
N GLY A 374 3.08 -18.16 -24.37
CA GLY A 374 3.23 -19.28 -23.44
C GLY A 374 2.56 -19.12 -22.07
N GLY A 375 2.05 -17.95 -21.76
CA GLY A 375 1.26 -17.71 -20.55
C GLY A 375 -0.10 -18.37 -20.64
N TRP A 376 -0.59 -18.93 -19.53
CA TRP A 376 -1.93 -19.46 -19.49
C TRP A 376 -2.63 -19.17 -18.17
N LYS A 377 -3.95 -19.00 -18.22
CA LYS A 377 -4.84 -18.73 -17.10
C LYS A 377 -6.05 -19.61 -17.19
N TYR A 378 -6.54 -20.13 -16.09
CA TYR A 378 -7.69 -21.01 -16.05
C TYR A 378 -8.53 -20.83 -14.79
N GLU A 379 -9.79 -21.23 -14.90
CA GLU A 379 -10.70 -21.37 -13.79
C GLU A 379 -11.56 -22.61 -13.98
N LEU A 380 -11.64 -23.43 -12.93
CA LEU A 380 -12.56 -24.56 -12.82
C LEU A 380 -13.44 -24.35 -11.59
N THR A 381 -14.73 -24.28 -11.77
CA THR A 381 -15.69 -24.05 -10.68
C THR A 381 -16.81 -25.07 -10.76
N ALA A 382 -17.13 -25.69 -9.64
CA ALA A 382 -18.27 -26.57 -9.47
C ALA A 382 -19.05 -26.17 -8.22
N GLY A 383 -20.33 -25.91 -8.35
CA GLY A 383 -21.13 -25.44 -7.22
C GLY A 383 -22.56 -25.17 -7.55
N ARG A 384 -23.27 -24.60 -6.60
CA ARG A 384 -24.66 -24.20 -6.68
C ARG A 384 -24.77 -22.68 -6.78
N TYR A 385 -25.59 -22.19 -7.67
CA TYR A 385 -25.89 -20.76 -7.79
C TYR A 385 -26.40 -20.18 -6.45
N ASN A 386 -25.79 -19.06 -6.02
CA ASN A 386 -26.06 -18.37 -4.77
C ASN A 386 -26.31 -16.86 -4.98
N GLY A 387 -27.04 -16.49 -6.02
CA GLY A 387 -27.37 -15.09 -6.27
C GLY A 387 -28.48 -14.61 -5.33
N ALA A 388 -28.29 -13.41 -4.77
CA ALA A 388 -29.27 -12.77 -3.88
C ALA A 388 -30.10 -11.68 -4.59
N LEU A 389 -30.40 -11.87 -5.88
CA LEU A 389 -31.10 -10.85 -6.68
C LEU A 389 -32.62 -10.97 -6.55
N THR A 390 -33.13 -12.17 -6.29
CA THR A 390 -34.57 -12.46 -6.26
C THR A 390 -34.94 -13.40 -5.14
N GLN A 391 -36.15 -13.20 -4.61
CA GLN A 391 -36.71 -14.08 -3.59
C GLN A 391 -37.04 -15.45 -4.22
N GLY A 392 -36.46 -16.52 -3.67
CA GLY A 392 -36.75 -17.87 -4.11
C GLY A 392 -36.23 -18.22 -5.51
N SER A 393 -35.14 -17.58 -5.97
CA SER A 393 -34.53 -17.87 -7.27
C SER A 393 -34.13 -19.35 -7.40
N ARG A 394 -34.03 -19.83 -8.67
CA ARG A 394 -33.46 -21.16 -8.94
C ARG A 394 -32.06 -21.23 -8.36
N GLN A 395 -31.74 -22.32 -7.70
CA GLN A 395 -30.41 -22.63 -7.19
C GLN A 395 -29.82 -23.79 -8.02
N SER A 396 -29.53 -23.52 -9.27
CA SER A 396 -29.03 -24.55 -10.19
C SER A 396 -27.59 -24.92 -9.84
N ASP A 397 -27.32 -26.22 -9.75
CA ASP A 397 -25.97 -26.74 -9.69
C ASP A 397 -25.33 -26.58 -11.08
N PHE A 398 -24.05 -26.21 -11.10
CA PHE A 398 -23.33 -25.95 -12.35
C PHE A 398 -21.86 -26.33 -12.26
N VAL A 399 -21.28 -26.52 -13.43
CA VAL A 399 -19.84 -26.62 -13.64
C VAL A 399 -19.43 -25.57 -14.67
N LEU A 400 -18.36 -24.84 -14.38
CA LEU A 400 -17.74 -23.84 -15.26
C LEU A 400 -16.29 -24.21 -15.45
N ALA A 401 -15.84 -24.15 -16.70
CA ALA A 401 -14.43 -24.25 -17.05
C ALA A 401 -14.08 -23.14 -18.03
N THR A 402 -13.02 -22.39 -17.74
CA THR A 402 -12.51 -21.34 -18.63
C THR A 402 -11.00 -21.46 -18.79
N GLY A 403 -10.50 -21.02 -19.93
CA GLY A 403 -9.08 -21.02 -20.23
C GLY A 403 -8.70 -19.84 -21.12
N VAL A 404 -7.48 -19.33 -20.90
CA VAL A 404 -6.85 -18.25 -21.67
C VAL A 404 -5.42 -18.68 -21.97
N TYR A 405 -4.99 -18.53 -23.20
CA TYR A 405 -3.65 -18.88 -23.64
C TYR A 405 -3.02 -17.81 -24.53
N GLY A 406 -1.80 -17.40 -24.20
CA GLY A 406 -1.01 -16.45 -24.96
C GLY A 406 -0.25 -17.13 -26.09
N LEU A 407 -0.57 -16.78 -27.33
CA LEU A 407 0.13 -17.20 -28.53
C LEU A 407 1.29 -16.25 -28.87
N PRO A 408 2.25 -16.65 -29.71
CA PRO A 408 3.23 -15.73 -30.27
C PRO A 408 2.59 -14.54 -30.99
N SER A 409 3.38 -13.50 -31.24
CA SER A 409 2.96 -12.29 -31.98
C SER A 409 1.87 -11.46 -31.31
N GLY A 410 1.76 -11.52 -29.96
CA GLY A 410 0.83 -10.70 -29.21
C GLY A 410 -0.64 -11.08 -29.40
N VAL A 411 -0.94 -12.33 -29.72
CA VAL A 411 -2.30 -12.87 -29.82
C VAL A 411 -2.61 -13.69 -28.56
N THR A 412 -3.80 -13.54 -28.03
CA THR A 412 -4.32 -14.34 -26.92
C THR A 412 -5.63 -14.98 -27.34
N VAL A 413 -5.80 -16.27 -27.13
CA VAL A 413 -7.05 -16.98 -27.36
C VAL A 413 -7.67 -17.36 -26.01
N PHE A 414 -8.98 -17.29 -25.91
CA PHE A 414 -9.67 -17.67 -24.69
C PHE A 414 -11.04 -18.26 -24.99
N GLY A 415 -11.53 -19.04 -24.03
CA GLY A 415 -12.82 -19.65 -24.15
C GLY A 415 -13.24 -20.37 -22.88
N GLY A 416 -14.45 -20.91 -22.90
CA GLY A 416 -14.97 -21.66 -21.77
C GLY A 416 -16.36 -22.20 -22.00
N GLY A 417 -16.80 -23.03 -21.06
CA GLY A 417 -18.13 -23.62 -21.00
C GLY A 417 -18.72 -23.55 -19.61
N LEU A 418 -20.01 -23.31 -19.52
CA LEU A 418 -20.83 -23.41 -18.33
C LEU A 418 -21.99 -24.35 -18.59
N VAL A 419 -22.12 -25.37 -17.75
CA VAL A 419 -23.14 -26.40 -17.89
C VAL A 419 -23.91 -26.54 -16.59
N ALA A 420 -25.21 -26.44 -16.66
CA ALA A 420 -26.14 -26.66 -15.55
C ALA A 420 -27.37 -27.40 -16.04
N LYS A 421 -28.19 -27.88 -15.12
CA LYS A 421 -29.51 -28.42 -15.47
C LYS A 421 -30.33 -27.32 -16.14
N ASP A 422 -30.81 -27.58 -17.34
CA ASP A 422 -31.64 -26.68 -18.14
C ASP A 422 -30.93 -25.40 -18.64
N TYR A 423 -29.58 -25.31 -18.48
CA TYR A 423 -28.80 -24.18 -19.01
C TYR A 423 -27.43 -24.64 -19.49
N GLN A 424 -27.00 -24.14 -20.65
CA GLN A 424 -25.68 -24.35 -21.20
C GLN A 424 -25.20 -23.08 -21.88
N ALA A 425 -23.91 -22.73 -21.68
CA ALA A 425 -23.29 -21.63 -22.39
C ALA A 425 -21.87 -22.00 -22.81
N ALA A 426 -21.47 -21.55 -23.97
CA ALA A 426 -20.11 -21.67 -24.47
C ALA A 426 -19.63 -20.32 -24.99
N THR A 427 -18.37 -20.02 -24.74
CA THR A 427 -17.72 -18.76 -25.16
C THR A 427 -16.41 -19.05 -25.87
N ALA A 428 -16.12 -18.27 -26.91
CA ALA A 428 -14.81 -18.25 -27.55
C ALA A 428 -14.46 -16.81 -27.94
N GLY A 429 -13.19 -16.47 -27.80
CA GLY A 429 -12.72 -15.12 -28.10
C GLY A 429 -11.22 -15.05 -28.35
N THR A 430 -10.79 -13.91 -28.85
CA THR A 430 -9.40 -13.61 -29.10
C THR A 430 -9.07 -12.19 -28.68
N GLY A 431 -7.86 -12.00 -28.18
CA GLY A 431 -7.25 -10.71 -27.90
C GLY A 431 -6.01 -10.51 -28.77
N VAL A 432 -5.79 -9.29 -29.23
CA VAL A 432 -4.66 -8.94 -30.08
C VAL A 432 -4.01 -7.67 -29.55
N SER A 433 -2.71 -7.70 -29.35
CA SER A 433 -1.92 -6.51 -29.10
C SER A 433 -1.61 -5.81 -30.41
N LEU A 434 -1.99 -4.55 -30.49
CA LEU A 434 -1.73 -3.67 -31.63
C LEU A 434 -0.50 -2.79 -31.40
N GLY A 435 0.35 -3.16 -30.44
CA GLY A 435 1.55 -2.41 -30.07
C GLY A 435 1.21 -1.01 -29.56
N GLU A 436 1.74 0.01 -30.22
CA GLU A 436 1.52 1.42 -29.84
C GLU A 436 0.04 1.87 -29.90
N ILE A 437 -0.81 1.15 -30.61
CA ILE A 437 -2.23 1.48 -30.75
C ILE A 437 -3.06 0.89 -29.60
N GLY A 438 -2.50 0.00 -28.78
CA GLY A 438 -3.17 -0.61 -27.62
C GLY A 438 -3.49 -2.07 -27.81
N ALA A 439 -4.53 -2.55 -27.12
CA ALA A 439 -5.01 -3.93 -27.21
C ALA A 439 -6.51 -3.98 -27.44
N VAL A 440 -6.94 -4.96 -28.24
CA VAL A 440 -8.34 -5.23 -28.57
C VAL A 440 -8.65 -6.68 -28.23
N SER A 441 -9.79 -6.96 -27.68
CA SER A 441 -10.33 -8.32 -27.56
C SER A 441 -11.77 -8.40 -28.00
N ALA A 442 -12.12 -9.50 -28.67
CA ALA A 442 -13.47 -9.80 -29.12
C ALA A 442 -13.85 -11.22 -28.72
N ASP A 443 -15.10 -11.39 -28.30
CA ASP A 443 -15.64 -12.71 -27.97
C ASP A 443 -17.11 -12.85 -28.32
N VAL A 444 -17.53 -14.10 -28.48
CA VAL A 444 -18.91 -14.48 -28.65
C VAL A 444 -19.29 -15.55 -27.64
N THR A 445 -20.40 -15.34 -26.96
CA THR A 445 -21.00 -16.30 -26.02
C THR A 445 -22.32 -16.78 -26.57
N HIS A 446 -22.48 -18.07 -26.72
CA HIS A 446 -23.73 -18.72 -27.09
C HIS A 446 -24.37 -19.35 -25.85
N SER A 447 -25.66 -19.11 -25.59
CA SER A 447 -26.38 -19.72 -24.49
C SER A 447 -27.69 -20.40 -24.92
N VAL A 448 -28.03 -21.47 -24.24
CA VAL A 448 -29.28 -22.24 -24.37
C VAL A 448 -29.88 -22.37 -22.97
N ALA A 449 -31.06 -21.79 -22.80
CA ALA A 449 -31.82 -21.82 -21.56
C ALA A 449 -33.16 -22.50 -21.78
N LYS A 450 -33.55 -23.45 -20.92
CA LYS A 450 -34.84 -24.13 -20.96
C LYS A 450 -35.69 -23.69 -19.77
N PHE A 451 -36.81 -23.05 -20.05
CA PHE A 451 -37.76 -22.60 -19.03
C PHE A 451 -38.97 -23.52 -19.00
N LYS A 452 -39.45 -23.90 -17.82
CA LYS A 452 -40.66 -24.70 -17.65
C LYS A 452 -41.86 -23.75 -17.70
N THR A 453 -42.70 -23.91 -18.68
CA THR A 453 -43.95 -23.15 -18.92
C THR A 453 -45.19 -24.04 -18.72
N GLY A 454 -45.45 -24.50 -17.47
CA GLY A 454 -46.60 -25.37 -17.15
C GLY A 454 -46.28 -26.88 -17.12
N PHE A 455 -47.29 -27.70 -16.97
CA PHE A 455 -47.15 -29.17 -16.94
C PHE A 455 -46.66 -29.68 -18.30
N ASN A 456 -45.45 -30.20 -18.36
CA ASN A 456 -44.79 -30.83 -19.54
C ASN A 456 -44.45 -29.91 -20.73
N GLN A 457 -44.55 -28.60 -20.66
CA GLN A 457 -44.05 -27.70 -21.71
C GLN A 457 -42.75 -27.01 -21.26
N SER A 458 -41.72 -27.11 -22.09
CA SER A 458 -40.46 -26.37 -21.90
C SER A 458 -40.26 -25.41 -23.05
N ASP A 459 -40.08 -24.13 -22.76
CA ASP A 459 -39.68 -23.09 -23.73
C ASP A 459 -38.17 -23.03 -23.79
N ARG A 460 -37.59 -23.35 -24.96
CA ARG A 460 -36.14 -23.29 -25.19
C ARG A 460 -35.79 -21.95 -25.83
N LYS A 461 -35.02 -21.15 -25.11
CA LYS A 461 -34.46 -19.89 -25.58
C LYS A 461 -32.98 -20.07 -25.95
N THR A 462 -32.62 -19.63 -27.13
CA THR A 462 -31.25 -19.73 -27.64
C THR A 462 -30.79 -18.36 -28.12
N GLY A 463 -29.66 -17.89 -27.64
CA GLY A 463 -29.18 -16.56 -28.00
C GLY A 463 -27.67 -16.44 -27.95
N GLN A 464 -27.21 -15.29 -28.38
CA GLN A 464 -25.79 -14.97 -28.50
C GLN A 464 -25.53 -13.60 -27.90
N SER A 465 -24.33 -13.44 -27.31
CA SER A 465 -23.79 -12.16 -26.84
C SER A 465 -22.41 -11.94 -27.46
N TYR A 466 -22.18 -10.76 -27.96
CA TYR A 466 -20.94 -10.33 -28.60
C TYR A 466 -20.32 -9.23 -27.74
N ARG A 467 -19.01 -9.33 -27.44
CA ARG A 467 -18.27 -8.30 -26.71
C ARG A 467 -17.04 -7.87 -27.50
N LEU A 468 -16.78 -6.59 -27.49
CA LEU A 468 -15.55 -5.98 -27.99
C LEU A 468 -14.98 -5.09 -26.88
N ARG A 469 -13.70 -5.22 -26.57
CA ARG A 469 -13.03 -4.42 -25.57
C ARG A 469 -11.76 -3.83 -26.15
N TYR A 470 -11.45 -2.59 -25.80
CA TYR A 470 -10.24 -1.89 -26.20
C TYR A 470 -9.62 -1.19 -24.99
N SER A 471 -8.31 -1.21 -24.90
CA SER A 471 -7.57 -0.49 -23.88
C SER A 471 -6.26 0.02 -24.45
N LYS A 472 -5.86 1.22 -24.03
CA LYS A 472 -4.57 1.82 -24.38
C LYS A 472 -4.11 2.77 -23.28
N SER A 473 -2.82 2.73 -22.97
CA SER A 473 -2.14 3.75 -22.17
C SER A 473 -0.96 4.29 -22.95
N LEU A 474 -0.93 5.60 -23.18
CA LEU A 474 0.15 6.34 -23.84
C LEU A 474 0.88 7.17 -22.78
N VAL A 475 1.93 6.60 -22.22
CA VAL A 475 2.73 7.28 -21.19
C VAL A 475 3.39 8.54 -21.76
N SER A 476 3.81 8.51 -23.03
CA SER A 476 4.47 9.63 -23.72
C SER A 476 3.60 10.87 -23.86
N THR A 477 2.29 10.70 -24.03
CA THR A 477 1.33 11.81 -24.18
C THR A 477 0.50 12.06 -22.94
N GLY A 478 0.64 11.21 -21.88
CA GLY A 478 -0.21 11.25 -20.71
C GLY A 478 -1.67 10.89 -20.96
N THR A 479 -1.95 10.20 -22.09
CA THR A 479 -3.29 9.76 -22.47
C THR A 479 -3.52 8.33 -22.01
N SER A 480 -4.61 8.08 -21.31
CA SER A 480 -5.05 6.75 -20.94
C SER A 480 -6.49 6.55 -21.43
N VAL A 481 -6.67 5.51 -22.22
CA VAL A 481 -7.98 4.92 -22.51
C VAL A 481 -8.06 3.66 -21.66
N ASP A 482 -8.64 3.79 -20.48
CA ASP A 482 -8.60 2.71 -19.51
C ASP A 482 -9.48 1.54 -19.95
N LEU A 483 -10.62 1.84 -20.59
CA LEU A 483 -11.53 0.84 -21.10
C LEU A 483 -12.50 1.44 -22.12
N THR A 484 -12.66 0.77 -23.26
CA THR A 484 -13.82 0.91 -24.12
C THR A 484 -14.40 -0.47 -24.37
N ALA A 485 -15.63 -0.69 -23.92
CA ALA A 485 -16.30 -1.96 -24.04
C ALA A 485 -17.63 -1.78 -24.78
N LEU A 486 -17.85 -2.63 -25.78
CA LEU A 486 -19.11 -2.76 -26.49
C LEU A 486 -19.64 -4.16 -26.26
N ARG A 487 -20.91 -4.27 -25.91
CA ARG A 487 -21.62 -5.53 -25.81
C ARG A 487 -22.93 -5.43 -26.57
N TYR A 488 -23.25 -6.46 -27.33
CA TYR A 488 -24.55 -6.67 -27.93
C TYR A 488 -25.04 -8.08 -27.63
N SER A 489 -26.30 -8.23 -27.21
CA SER A 489 -26.92 -9.54 -26.94
C SER A 489 -28.20 -9.65 -27.72
N THR A 490 -28.44 -10.81 -28.31
CA THR A 490 -29.70 -11.11 -29.02
C THR A 490 -30.89 -11.24 -28.04
N GLU A 491 -32.10 -11.13 -28.53
CA GLU A 491 -33.30 -11.10 -27.68
C GLU A 491 -33.49 -12.34 -26.80
N HIS A 492 -33.06 -13.50 -27.26
CA HIS A 492 -33.17 -14.77 -26.52
C HIS A 492 -31.90 -15.20 -25.81
N TYR A 493 -30.92 -14.31 -25.71
CA TYR A 493 -29.74 -14.54 -24.87
C TYR A 493 -30.11 -14.33 -23.40
N TYR A 494 -29.72 -15.29 -22.56
CA TYR A 494 -29.75 -15.20 -21.10
C TYR A 494 -28.38 -15.54 -20.57
N ASN A 495 -27.86 -14.74 -19.67
CA ASN A 495 -26.72 -15.16 -18.85
C ASN A 495 -27.21 -16.07 -17.71
N PHE A 496 -26.28 -16.70 -16.98
CA PHE A 496 -26.65 -17.69 -15.97
C PHE A 496 -27.41 -17.09 -14.78
N SER A 497 -27.10 -15.85 -14.40
CA SER A 497 -27.80 -15.14 -13.32
C SER A 497 -29.21 -14.74 -13.75
N GLU A 498 -29.40 -14.25 -14.98
CA GLU A 498 -30.69 -13.95 -15.57
C GLU A 498 -31.55 -15.20 -15.68
N PHE A 499 -30.99 -16.34 -16.13
CA PHE A 499 -31.68 -17.62 -16.17
C PHE A 499 -32.22 -18.08 -14.82
N ASN A 500 -31.36 -17.99 -13.76
CA ASN A 500 -31.75 -18.42 -12.41
C ASN A 500 -32.79 -17.48 -11.77
N SER A 501 -32.76 -16.20 -12.13
CA SER A 501 -33.62 -15.16 -11.55
C SER A 501 -34.93 -14.94 -12.32
N GLN A 502 -35.05 -15.46 -13.55
CA GLN A 502 -36.22 -15.25 -14.41
C GLN A 502 -37.52 -15.80 -13.80
N GLY A 503 -38.52 -14.93 -13.66
CA GLY A 503 -39.85 -15.27 -13.14
C GLY A 503 -39.97 -15.15 -11.61
N TYR A 504 -38.93 -14.69 -10.92
CA TYR A 504 -38.94 -14.46 -9.47
C TYR A 504 -39.04 -12.96 -9.15
N ARG A 505 -39.59 -12.66 -7.96
CA ARG A 505 -39.67 -11.29 -7.46
C ARG A 505 -38.29 -10.81 -7.04
N LEU A 506 -37.96 -9.53 -7.29
CA LEU A 506 -36.76 -8.89 -6.81
C LEU A 506 -36.72 -8.84 -5.27
N GLU A 507 -35.54 -9.02 -4.70
CA GLU A 507 -35.28 -8.72 -3.30
C GLU A 507 -35.43 -7.22 -3.03
N ASP A 508 -35.81 -6.85 -1.80
CA ASP A 508 -35.95 -5.48 -1.39
C ASP A 508 -34.54 -4.78 -1.48
N GLY A 509 -34.54 -3.61 -2.10
CA GLY A 509 -33.31 -2.84 -2.32
C GLY A 509 -32.53 -3.20 -3.60
N VAL A 510 -32.90 -4.27 -4.30
CA VAL A 510 -32.34 -4.56 -5.63
C VAL A 510 -32.94 -3.61 -6.67
N SER A 511 -32.07 -2.95 -7.39
CA SER A 511 -32.48 -2.07 -8.50
C SER A 511 -33.24 -2.88 -9.57
N PRO A 512 -34.41 -2.40 -10.03
CA PRO A 512 -35.19 -3.07 -11.08
C PRO A 512 -34.42 -3.32 -12.37
N TRP A 513 -33.30 -2.59 -12.58
CA TRP A 513 -32.45 -2.72 -13.77
C TRP A 513 -31.56 -3.95 -13.73
N THR A 514 -31.28 -4.47 -12.58
CA THR A 514 -30.32 -5.59 -12.37
C THR A 514 -30.79 -6.89 -13.07
N LEU A 515 -32.08 -7.10 -13.19
CA LEU A 515 -32.64 -8.29 -13.84
C LEU A 515 -33.12 -8.06 -15.28
N GLN A 516 -33.00 -6.85 -15.80
CA GLN A 516 -33.37 -6.58 -17.17
C GLN A 516 -32.32 -7.10 -18.13
N ARG A 517 -32.74 -7.88 -19.11
CA ARG A 517 -31.83 -8.43 -20.11
C ARG A 517 -31.23 -7.29 -20.95
N ARG A 518 -29.90 -7.13 -20.86
CA ARG A 518 -29.17 -6.10 -21.55
C ARG A 518 -29.14 -6.41 -23.06
N ARG A 519 -29.64 -5.49 -23.89
CA ARG A 519 -29.54 -5.56 -25.33
C ARG A 519 -28.20 -5.09 -25.84
N SER A 520 -27.80 -3.91 -25.43
CA SER A 520 -26.50 -3.36 -25.76
C SER A 520 -25.93 -2.59 -24.58
N SER A 521 -24.60 -2.57 -24.47
CA SER A 521 -23.87 -1.82 -23.48
C SER A 521 -22.67 -1.18 -24.13
N PHE A 522 -22.51 0.12 -23.92
CA PHE A 522 -21.31 0.86 -24.27
C PHE A 522 -20.73 1.50 -23.02
N GLN A 523 -19.43 1.34 -22.83
CA GLN A 523 -18.72 1.94 -21.68
C GLN A 523 -17.36 2.42 -22.17
N THR A 524 -16.99 3.65 -21.78
CA THR A 524 -15.66 4.19 -22.06
C THR A 524 -15.19 5.10 -20.94
N GLN A 525 -13.92 5.04 -20.65
CA GLN A 525 -13.23 5.92 -19.71
C GLN A 525 -11.92 6.37 -20.34
N LEU A 526 -11.75 7.70 -20.39
CA LEU A 526 -10.58 8.36 -20.94
C LEU A 526 -9.98 9.28 -19.89
N SER A 527 -8.68 9.28 -19.76
CA SER A 527 -7.95 10.22 -18.92
C SER A 527 -6.81 10.82 -19.73
N GLN A 528 -6.70 12.16 -19.68
CA GLN A 528 -5.65 12.92 -20.35
C GLN A 528 -4.91 13.77 -19.32
N GLN A 529 -3.64 13.50 -19.12
CA GLN A 529 -2.77 14.40 -18.37
C GLN A 529 -2.29 15.53 -19.31
N LEU A 530 -2.43 16.77 -18.84
CA LEU A 530 -2.05 17.97 -19.58
C LEU A 530 -0.75 18.58 -19.04
N GLY A 531 0.13 17.73 -18.49
CA GLY A 531 1.34 18.17 -17.81
C GLY A 531 1.04 19.05 -16.60
N GLY A 532 1.67 20.22 -16.49
CA GLY A 532 1.43 21.16 -15.40
C GLY A 532 0.06 21.83 -15.40
N TYR A 533 -0.73 21.65 -16.46
CA TYR A 533 -2.09 22.23 -16.56
C TYR A 533 -3.18 21.37 -15.94
N GLY A 534 -2.87 20.15 -15.51
CA GLY A 534 -3.83 19.28 -14.82
C GLY A 534 -4.27 18.06 -15.62
N THR A 535 -5.45 17.51 -15.30
CA THR A 535 -5.97 16.27 -15.87
C THR A 535 -7.41 16.44 -16.34
N LEU A 536 -7.68 16.01 -17.56
CA LEU A 536 -9.02 15.88 -18.12
C LEU A 536 -9.46 14.42 -18.02
N ARG A 537 -10.68 14.16 -17.55
CA ARG A 537 -11.28 12.84 -17.44
C ARG A 537 -12.63 12.84 -18.14
N PHE A 538 -12.85 11.82 -18.94
CA PHE A 538 -14.13 11.59 -19.59
C PHE A 538 -14.58 10.16 -19.33
N ARG A 539 -15.86 10.00 -18.97
CA ARG A 539 -16.51 8.72 -18.78
C ARG A 539 -17.88 8.75 -19.44
N ALA A 540 -18.21 7.71 -20.17
CA ALA A 540 -19.54 7.54 -20.71
C ALA A 540 -19.97 6.07 -20.62
N ASN A 541 -21.22 5.85 -20.27
CA ASN A 541 -21.85 4.53 -20.31
C ASN A 541 -23.27 4.68 -20.86
N ARG A 542 -23.69 3.66 -21.61
CA ARG A 542 -25.08 3.52 -22.11
C ARG A 542 -25.47 2.05 -22.16
N ASP A 543 -26.58 1.73 -21.52
CA ASP A 543 -27.18 0.42 -21.52
C ASP A 543 -28.59 0.47 -22.06
N ASP A 544 -28.88 -0.32 -23.07
CA ASP A 544 -30.22 -0.54 -23.62
C ASP A 544 -30.70 -1.95 -23.26
N TYR A 545 -31.98 -2.13 -23.02
CA TYR A 545 -32.55 -3.37 -22.51
C TYR A 545 -33.61 -3.93 -23.44
N TRP A 546 -33.77 -5.28 -23.43
CA TRP A 546 -34.84 -5.98 -24.12
C TRP A 546 -36.16 -5.90 -23.35
N GLY A 547 -37.26 -5.88 -24.07
CA GLY A 547 -38.61 -5.98 -23.49
C GLY A 547 -39.20 -4.70 -22.94
N ASN A 548 -38.39 -3.65 -22.76
CA ASN A 548 -38.83 -2.33 -22.37
C ASN A 548 -37.99 -1.27 -23.12
N ASN A 549 -38.61 -0.19 -23.54
CA ASN A 549 -37.88 0.96 -24.13
C ASN A 549 -37.06 1.73 -23.09
N LYS A 550 -36.36 1.01 -22.20
CA LYS A 550 -35.52 1.58 -21.18
C LYS A 550 -34.12 1.74 -21.69
N THR A 551 -33.51 2.87 -21.37
CA THR A 551 -32.13 3.19 -21.65
C THR A 551 -31.55 3.89 -20.44
N LEU A 552 -30.38 3.43 -20.01
CA LEU A 552 -29.57 4.08 -18.99
C LEU A 552 -28.40 4.77 -19.68
N THR A 553 -28.21 6.06 -19.45
CA THR A 553 -27.09 6.82 -20.00
C THR A 553 -26.43 7.62 -18.88
N GLY A 554 -25.13 7.48 -18.74
CA GLY A 554 -24.30 8.29 -17.86
C GLY A 554 -23.16 8.92 -18.66
N VAL A 555 -22.92 10.21 -18.48
CA VAL A 555 -21.76 10.92 -19.07
C VAL A 555 -21.16 11.78 -17.97
N SER A 556 -19.86 11.71 -17.81
CA SER A 556 -19.11 12.55 -16.88
C SER A 556 -17.89 13.13 -17.58
N LEU A 557 -17.73 14.43 -17.48
CA LEU A 557 -16.55 15.16 -17.93
C LEU A 557 -16.00 15.94 -16.76
N GLY A 558 -14.75 15.69 -16.40
CA GLY A 558 -14.06 16.33 -15.28
C GLY A 558 -12.74 16.94 -15.72
N TYR A 559 -12.45 18.13 -15.25
CA TYR A 559 -11.15 18.76 -15.36
C TYR A 559 -10.66 19.12 -13.97
N SER A 560 -9.42 18.80 -13.64
CA SER A 560 -8.81 19.16 -12.37
C SER A 560 -7.37 19.61 -12.57
N GLY A 561 -6.94 20.62 -11.83
CA GLY A 561 -5.60 21.16 -11.90
C GLY A 561 -5.17 21.84 -10.62
N THR A 562 -3.88 22.17 -10.56
CA THR A 562 -3.29 22.94 -9.45
C THR A 562 -2.45 24.06 -10.05
N ALA A 563 -2.69 25.29 -9.63
CA ALA A 563 -1.92 26.46 -10.04
C ALA A 563 -1.47 27.24 -8.80
N LYS A 564 -0.16 27.47 -8.66
CA LYS A 564 0.44 28.17 -7.50
C LYS A 564 -0.05 27.65 -6.13
N GLY A 565 -0.26 26.34 -6.03
CA GLY A 565 -0.76 25.70 -4.80
C GLY A 565 -2.28 25.68 -4.63
N VAL A 566 -3.03 26.44 -5.43
CA VAL A 566 -4.50 26.42 -5.45
C VAL A 566 -4.97 25.27 -6.32
N SER A 567 -5.75 24.36 -5.76
CA SER A 567 -6.38 23.26 -6.49
C SER A 567 -7.78 23.65 -6.94
N PHE A 568 -8.13 23.30 -8.17
CA PHE A 568 -9.46 23.57 -8.72
C PHE A 568 -9.94 22.40 -9.57
N GLY A 569 -11.25 22.26 -9.65
CA GLY A 569 -11.88 21.23 -10.46
C GLY A 569 -13.23 21.70 -11.01
N VAL A 570 -13.57 21.22 -12.18
CA VAL A 570 -14.90 21.38 -12.80
C VAL A 570 -15.34 20.00 -13.26
N ASN A 571 -16.55 19.61 -12.88
CA ASN A 571 -17.15 18.34 -13.30
C ASN A 571 -18.53 18.61 -13.89
N TYR A 572 -18.84 17.97 -15.00
CA TYR A 572 -20.14 17.95 -15.62
C TYR A 572 -20.63 16.52 -15.72
N ASN A 573 -21.77 16.22 -15.10
CA ASN A 573 -22.37 14.91 -15.05
C ASN A 573 -23.77 14.93 -15.66
N ILE A 574 -24.07 13.93 -16.47
CA ILE A 574 -25.40 13.62 -17.00
C ILE A 574 -25.74 12.20 -16.61
N ASP A 575 -26.81 12.01 -15.85
CA ASP A 575 -27.40 10.71 -15.57
C ASP A 575 -28.82 10.74 -16.08
N ARG A 576 -29.14 9.85 -17.02
CA ARG A 576 -30.40 9.81 -17.72
C ARG A 576 -30.95 8.39 -17.73
N ILE A 577 -32.16 8.25 -17.19
CA ILE A 577 -32.86 6.97 -17.14
C ILE A 577 -34.19 7.13 -17.88
N LYS A 578 -34.32 6.51 -19.02
CA LYS A 578 -35.62 6.41 -19.71
C LYS A 578 -36.46 5.31 -19.06
N ASP A 579 -37.61 5.65 -18.51
CA ASP A 579 -38.56 4.71 -17.92
C ASP A 579 -39.43 4.03 -18.98
N SER A 580 -40.27 3.06 -18.57
CA SER A 580 -41.19 2.33 -19.47
C SER A 580 -42.31 3.20 -20.06
N HIS A 581 -42.60 4.36 -19.51
CA HIS A 581 -43.60 5.32 -19.94
C HIS A 581 -43.03 6.42 -20.84
N GLY A 582 -41.76 6.33 -21.19
CA GLY A 582 -41.12 7.32 -22.04
C GLY A 582 -40.65 8.59 -21.31
N HIS A 583 -40.87 8.69 -20.00
CA HIS A 583 -40.31 9.75 -19.20
C HIS A 583 -38.79 9.56 -19.05
N TRP A 584 -38.07 10.66 -19.09
CA TRP A 584 -36.64 10.66 -18.97
C TRP A 584 -36.26 11.51 -17.75
N PRO A 585 -36.34 10.98 -16.53
CA PRO A 585 -35.69 11.69 -15.45
C PRO A 585 -34.22 11.81 -15.83
N GLU A 586 -33.83 13.04 -16.04
CA GLU A 586 -32.45 13.41 -16.40
C GLU A 586 -31.91 14.30 -15.30
N ASN A 587 -30.81 13.88 -14.73
CA ASN A 587 -30.04 14.72 -13.83
C ASN A 587 -28.80 15.23 -14.59
N ARG A 588 -28.76 16.53 -14.82
CA ARG A 588 -27.56 17.20 -15.32
C ARG A 588 -27.04 18.08 -14.20
N GLN A 589 -25.79 17.91 -13.89
CA GLN A 589 -25.16 18.68 -12.83
C GLN A 589 -23.78 19.18 -13.32
N ILE A 590 -23.54 20.46 -13.15
CA ILE A 590 -22.19 21.02 -13.21
C ILE A 590 -21.76 21.37 -11.80
N SER A 591 -20.54 21.00 -11.44
CA SER A 591 -19.92 21.38 -10.18
C SER A 591 -18.54 21.98 -10.43
N ALA A 592 -18.25 23.05 -9.71
CA ALA A 592 -16.93 23.67 -9.68
C ALA A 592 -16.45 23.75 -8.25
N ASN A 593 -15.21 23.38 -7.99
CA ASN A 593 -14.60 23.46 -6.68
C ASN A 593 -13.24 24.12 -6.75
N VAL A 594 -12.90 24.91 -5.72
CA VAL A 594 -11.60 25.52 -5.54
C VAL A 594 -11.15 25.29 -4.09
N SER A 595 -9.90 24.94 -3.91
CA SER A 595 -9.26 24.77 -2.61
C SER A 595 -8.00 25.61 -2.55
N ILE A 596 -7.95 26.54 -1.61
CA ILE A 596 -6.91 27.55 -1.46
C ILE A 596 -6.16 27.24 -0.17
N PRO A 597 -4.91 26.79 -0.20
CA PRO A 597 -4.11 26.57 1.00
C PRO A 597 -3.68 27.90 1.62
N PHE A 598 -3.82 28.05 2.93
CA PHE A 598 -3.42 29.29 3.62
C PHE A 598 -1.90 29.55 3.59
N ARG A 599 -1.10 28.53 3.31
CA ARG A 599 0.36 28.71 3.11
C ARG A 599 0.74 29.73 2.02
N ILE A 600 -0.17 30.07 1.11
CA ILE A 600 0.09 31.11 0.11
C ILE A 600 0.06 32.52 0.71
N PHE A 601 -0.53 32.71 1.89
CA PHE A 601 -0.63 33.98 2.60
C PHE A 601 0.43 34.15 3.70
N GLY A 602 1.13 33.08 4.10
CA GLY A 602 2.15 33.10 5.14
C GLY A 602 2.94 31.81 5.23
N HIS A 603 4.13 31.88 5.87
CA HIS A 603 5.07 30.76 5.97
C HIS A 603 5.03 30.05 7.32
N SER A 604 4.08 30.38 8.21
CA SER A 604 3.97 29.72 9.50
C SER A 604 3.57 28.25 9.31
N THR A 605 4.17 27.37 10.10
CA THR A 605 3.89 25.92 10.08
C THR A 605 2.42 25.63 10.33
N ASP A 606 1.75 26.39 11.16
CA ASP A 606 0.33 26.22 11.51
C ASP A 606 -0.61 26.49 10.33
N LEU A 607 -0.21 27.34 9.38
CA LEU A 607 -1.01 27.67 8.19
C LEU A 607 -0.84 26.66 7.05
N GLN A 608 0.13 25.75 7.13
CA GLN A 608 0.42 24.80 6.05
C GLN A 608 -0.68 23.76 5.87
N SER A 609 -1.39 23.44 6.92
CA SER A 609 -2.43 22.40 6.95
C SER A 609 -3.86 22.95 6.78
N ILE A 610 -4.05 24.25 6.63
CA ILE A 610 -5.38 24.90 6.54
C ILE A 610 -5.70 25.26 5.10
N TYR A 611 -6.94 24.97 4.68
CA TYR A 611 -7.47 25.24 3.35
C TYR A 611 -8.81 25.96 3.43
N ALA A 612 -8.98 26.99 2.63
CA ALA A 612 -10.30 27.53 2.31
C ALA A 612 -10.85 26.78 1.09
N THR A 613 -12.07 26.29 1.18
CA THR A 613 -12.73 25.55 0.12
C THR A 613 -13.99 26.26 -0.33
N THR A 614 -14.23 26.29 -1.63
CA THR A 614 -15.51 26.73 -2.19
C THR A 614 -15.98 25.73 -3.24
N THR A 615 -17.27 25.44 -3.21
CA THR A 615 -17.89 24.55 -4.20
C THR A 615 -19.19 25.18 -4.67
N MET A 616 -19.42 25.14 -5.96
CA MET A 616 -20.67 25.55 -6.60
C MET A 616 -21.22 24.36 -7.39
N THR A 617 -22.49 24.06 -7.22
CA THR A 617 -23.19 23.06 -8.02
C THR A 617 -24.44 23.70 -8.65
N HIS A 618 -24.71 23.34 -9.90
CA HIS A 618 -25.91 23.76 -10.63
C HIS A 618 -26.51 22.55 -11.35
N ASP A 619 -27.82 22.35 -11.20
CA ASP A 619 -28.53 21.22 -11.83
C ASP A 619 -29.54 21.68 -12.90
N ASN A 620 -30.09 20.73 -13.64
CA ASN A 620 -31.06 20.97 -14.69
C ASN A 620 -32.45 21.43 -14.21
N SER A 621 -32.71 21.36 -12.90
CA SER A 621 -33.91 21.98 -12.31
C SER A 621 -33.71 23.46 -12.02
N GLY A 622 -32.57 24.02 -12.34
CA GLY A 622 -32.20 25.41 -12.06
C GLY A 622 -31.74 25.63 -10.62
N ARG A 623 -31.56 24.58 -9.84
CA ARG A 623 -31.04 24.68 -8.47
C ARG A 623 -29.55 24.96 -8.51
N THR A 624 -29.15 26.01 -7.84
CA THR A 624 -27.76 26.40 -7.64
C THR A 624 -27.46 26.34 -6.15
N GLN A 625 -26.47 25.59 -5.77
CA GLN A 625 -25.98 25.53 -4.39
C GLN A 625 -24.53 26.01 -4.35
N ASN A 626 -24.25 26.89 -3.45
CA ASN A 626 -22.93 27.40 -3.14
C ASN A 626 -22.53 26.92 -1.75
N GLN A 627 -21.28 26.58 -1.59
CA GLN A 627 -20.70 26.20 -0.31
C GLN A 627 -19.35 26.85 -0.14
N VAL A 628 -19.10 27.38 1.05
CA VAL A 628 -17.80 27.88 1.46
C VAL A 628 -17.43 27.21 2.77
N GLY A 629 -16.18 26.83 2.93
CA GLY A 629 -15.73 26.14 4.12
C GLY A 629 -14.25 26.35 4.39
N LEU A 630 -13.87 25.95 5.59
CA LEU A 630 -12.51 25.83 6.06
C LEU A 630 -12.26 24.37 6.43
N SER A 631 -11.14 23.85 6.05
CA SER A 631 -10.68 22.51 6.45
C SER A 631 -9.22 22.54 6.84
N GLY A 632 -8.84 21.68 7.75
CA GLY A 632 -7.45 21.58 8.18
C GLY A 632 -7.15 20.26 8.86
N SER A 633 -5.87 20.08 9.15
CA SER A 633 -5.38 18.96 9.94
C SER A 633 -4.37 19.43 10.98
N THR A 634 -4.22 18.68 12.05
CA THR A 634 -3.26 18.92 13.14
C THR A 634 -2.82 17.57 13.72
N LEU A 635 -1.91 17.57 14.69
CA LEU A 635 -1.33 16.34 15.26
C LEU A 635 -0.74 15.44 14.18
N ASP A 636 0.16 15.97 13.37
CA ASP A 636 0.81 15.26 12.26
C ASP A 636 -0.21 14.61 11.29
N ASN A 637 -1.28 15.35 10.99
CA ASN A 637 -2.41 14.90 10.18
C ASN A 637 -3.29 13.81 10.82
N ALA A 638 -3.09 13.48 12.07
CA ALA A 638 -3.94 12.50 12.76
C ALA A 638 -5.34 13.06 13.06
N LEU A 639 -5.48 14.35 13.33
CA LEU A 639 -6.76 15.03 13.55
C LEU A 639 -7.10 15.93 12.36
N SER A 640 -8.21 15.66 11.70
CA SER A 640 -8.78 16.49 10.63
C SER A 640 -10.06 17.15 11.08
N TYR A 641 -10.30 18.37 10.59
CA TYR A 641 -11.53 19.11 10.89
C TYR A 641 -11.98 19.89 9.66
N SER A 642 -13.29 20.09 9.55
CA SER A 642 -13.87 20.98 8.56
C SER A 642 -15.16 21.62 9.04
N VAL A 643 -15.35 22.86 8.65
CA VAL A 643 -16.61 23.59 8.85
C VAL A 643 -17.01 24.22 7.52
N SER A 644 -18.27 24.16 7.17
CA SER A 644 -18.76 24.73 5.92
C SER A 644 -20.18 25.22 6.05
N GLN A 645 -20.51 26.23 5.26
CA GLN A 645 -21.84 26.80 5.09
C GLN A 645 -22.24 26.69 3.63
N SER A 646 -23.39 26.09 3.37
CA SER A 646 -23.98 26.04 2.05
C SER A 646 -25.30 26.79 1.99
N TRP A 647 -25.60 27.38 0.84
CA TRP A 647 -26.86 28.05 0.55
C TRP A 647 -27.21 27.90 -0.93
N GLY A 648 -28.47 28.01 -1.25
CA GLY A 648 -28.91 27.86 -2.62
C GLY A 648 -30.10 28.72 -2.98
N ASN A 649 -30.49 28.69 -4.24
CA ASN A 649 -31.70 29.30 -4.75
C ASN A 649 -32.92 28.36 -4.62
N GLN A 650 -34.09 28.78 -5.11
CA GLN A 650 -35.33 27.99 -5.18
C GLN A 650 -35.80 27.43 -3.83
N GLY A 651 -35.65 28.20 -2.75
CA GLY A 651 -36.11 27.82 -1.42
C GLY A 651 -35.28 26.74 -0.74
N GLN A 652 -34.06 26.46 -1.23
CA GLN A 652 -33.12 25.62 -0.52
C GLN A 652 -32.71 26.28 0.79
N THR A 653 -32.91 25.57 1.89
CA THR A 653 -32.45 26.04 3.20
C THR A 653 -30.93 26.02 3.28
N ALA A 654 -30.37 27.04 3.94
CA ALA A 654 -28.93 27.03 4.22
C ALA A 654 -28.57 25.89 5.15
N VAL A 655 -27.43 25.23 4.90
CA VAL A 655 -26.94 24.11 5.71
C VAL A 655 -25.55 24.43 6.23
N SER A 656 -25.39 24.34 7.55
CA SER A 656 -24.10 24.42 8.22
C SER A 656 -23.61 23.00 8.52
N ASN A 657 -22.37 22.73 8.19
CA ASN A 657 -21.75 21.42 8.42
C ASN A 657 -20.46 21.58 9.24
N ALA A 658 -20.26 20.69 10.19
CA ALA A 658 -19.02 20.57 10.94
C ALA A 658 -18.61 19.08 10.96
N ASN A 659 -17.34 18.80 10.70
CA ASN A 659 -16.79 17.45 10.73
C ASN A 659 -15.49 17.44 11.50
N VAL A 660 -15.26 16.37 12.23
CA VAL A 660 -14.01 16.07 12.92
C VAL A 660 -13.69 14.59 12.69
N GLY A 661 -12.43 14.32 12.40
CA GLY A 661 -11.94 12.97 12.21
C GLY A 661 -10.60 12.78 12.87
N TYR A 662 -10.45 11.69 13.60
CA TYR A 662 -9.19 11.26 14.18
C TYR A 662 -8.75 9.94 13.55
N GLN A 663 -7.51 9.90 13.10
CA GLN A 663 -6.90 8.74 12.46
C GLN A 663 -5.62 8.37 13.23
N GLY A 664 -5.77 7.50 14.22
CA GLY A 664 -4.65 6.99 15.02
C GLY A 664 -4.02 5.72 14.44
N SER A 665 -2.98 5.21 15.10
CA SER A 665 -2.31 3.95 14.73
C SER A 665 -3.20 2.71 14.94
N LYS A 666 -4.19 2.79 15.82
CA LYS A 666 -5.07 1.67 16.24
C LYS A 666 -6.46 1.69 15.61
N GLY A 667 -6.79 2.71 14.83
CA GLY A 667 -8.09 2.86 14.19
C GLY A 667 -8.38 4.30 13.80
N SER A 668 -9.58 4.53 13.24
CA SER A 668 -10.07 5.85 12.87
C SER A 668 -11.50 6.06 13.39
N VAL A 669 -11.79 7.27 13.80
CA VAL A 669 -13.13 7.71 14.21
C VAL A 669 -13.40 9.06 13.58
N SER A 670 -14.60 9.25 13.03
CA SER A 670 -15.05 10.55 12.54
C SER A 670 -16.47 10.82 12.97
N SER A 671 -16.79 12.10 13.16
CA SER A 671 -18.13 12.57 13.44
C SER A 671 -18.43 13.80 12.60
N GLY A 672 -19.67 13.89 12.15
CA GLY A 672 -20.19 15.03 11.42
C GLY A 672 -21.51 15.51 12.00
N TYR A 673 -21.71 16.80 11.98
CA TYR A 673 -22.96 17.45 12.34
C TYR A 673 -23.39 18.37 11.21
N SER A 674 -24.66 18.24 10.80
CA SER A 674 -25.29 19.10 9.80
C SER A 674 -26.51 19.76 10.40
N TYR A 675 -26.65 21.05 10.19
CA TYR A 675 -27.75 21.84 10.68
C TYR A 675 -28.38 22.68 9.56
N SER A 676 -29.69 22.63 9.46
CA SER A 676 -30.50 23.56 8.67
C SER A 676 -31.78 23.87 9.44
N ASP A 677 -32.57 24.86 8.99
CA ASP A 677 -33.82 25.25 9.63
C ASP A 677 -34.78 24.05 9.74
N ASN A 678 -34.75 23.16 8.75
CA ASN A 678 -35.69 22.03 8.65
C ASN A 678 -35.05 20.67 8.98
N SER A 679 -33.74 20.59 9.19
CA SER A 679 -33.07 19.31 9.39
C SER A 679 -31.86 19.43 10.31
N ARG A 680 -31.67 18.42 11.15
CA ARG A 680 -30.49 18.23 11.97
C ARG A 680 -29.99 16.80 11.82
N SER A 681 -28.75 16.64 11.47
CA SER A 681 -28.15 15.32 11.29
C SER A 681 -26.85 15.20 12.08
N VAL A 682 -26.68 14.09 12.76
CA VAL A 682 -25.43 13.67 13.38
C VAL A 682 -25.03 12.36 12.77
N ASN A 683 -23.76 12.22 12.42
CA ASN A 683 -23.20 10.95 11.96
C ASN A 683 -21.90 10.64 12.66
N MET A 684 -21.60 9.35 12.78
CA MET A 684 -20.35 8.84 13.34
C MET A 684 -19.89 7.65 12.52
N ASN A 685 -18.59 7.59 12.26
CA ASN A 685 -17.95 6.43 11.63
C ASN A 685 -16.80 5.99 12.53
N ALA A 686 -16.61 4.68 12.63
CA ALA A 686 -15.46 4.08 13.30
C ALA A 686 -14.97 2.89 12.47
N SER A 687 -13.67 2.81 12.24
CA SER A 687 -13.07 1.67 11.53
C SER A 687 -11.73 1.29 12.12
N GLY A 688 -11.39 0.02 12.01
CA GLY A 688 -10.12 -0.49 12.50
C GLY A 688 -9.93 -1.96 12.22
N GLY A 689 -8.76 -2.45 12.62
CA GLY A 689 -8.36 -3.84 12.54
C GLY A 689 -7.95 -4.38 13.91
N MET A 690 -8.13 -5.67 14.12
CA MET A 690 -7.70 -6.41 15.30
C MET A 690 -7.10 -7.72 14.87
N LEU A 691 -5.89 -7.99 15.33
CA LEU A 691 -5.17 -9.23 15.11
C LEU A 691 -5.02 -9.95 16.45
N VAL A 692 -5.53 -11.19 16.53
CA VAL A 692 -5.33 -12.08 17.68
C VAL A 692 -4.29 -13.12 17.31
N HIS A 693 -3.24 -13.24 18.09
CA HIS A 693 -2.08 -14.11 17.84
C HIS A 693 -1.54 -14.70 19.14
N GLY A 694 -0.53 -15.57 19.06
CA GLY A 694 0.01 -16.27 20.24
C GLY A 694 0.58 -15.36 21.34
N GLY A 695 0.94 -14.12 21.02
CA GLY A 695 1.43 -13.11 21.98
C GLY A 695 0.35 -12.16 22.51
N GLY A 696 -0.92 -12.29 22.08
CA GLY A 696 -2.01 -11.44 22.58
C GLY A 696 -2.90 -10.86 21.48
N VAL A 697 -3.35 -9.62 21.67
CA VAL A 697 -4.23 -8.90 20.75
C VAL A 697 -3.59 -7.57 20.38
N THR A 698 -3.35 -7.35 19.08
CA THR A 698 -2.80 -6.11 18.55
C THR A 698 -3.85 -5.39 17.70
N LEU A 699 -4.08 -4.12 18.01
CA LEU A 699 -4.97 -3.26 17.24
C LEU A 699 -4.24 -2.56 16.09
N SER A 700 -4.95 -2.33 14.98
CA SER A 700 -4.43 -1.68 13.79
C SER A 700 -5.49 -0.75 13.18
N ARG A 701 -5.08 0.16 12.31
CA ARG A 701 -6.00 0.99 11.51
C ARG A 701 -6.97 0.15 10.69
N SER A 702 -6.42 -0.73 9.90
CA SER A 702 -7.14 -1.75 9.14
C SER A 702 -6.14 -2.83 8.77
N LEU A 703 -6.62 -4.04 8.54
CA LEU A 703 -5.80 -5.14 8.08
C LEU A 703 -6.03 -5.30 6.57
N GLY A 704 -4.95 -5.35 5.80
CA GLY A 704 -4.97 -5.77 4.41
C GLY A 704 -5.26 -7.27 4.28
N GLU A 705 -5.05 -7.82 3.09
CA GLU A 705 -5.15 -9.26 2.90
C GLU A 705 -3.98 -9.96 3.61
N SER A 706 -2.76 -9.50 3.37
CA SER A 706 -1.54 -9.97 4.03
C SER A 706 -0.97 -8.88 4.93
N VAL A 707 -0.53 -9.26 6.11
CA VAL A 707 -0.03 -8.34 7.15
C VAL A 707 1.22 -8.90 7.82
N ALA A 708 2.07 -8.02 8.37
CA ALA A 708 3.14 -8.45 9.27
C ALA A 708 2.80 -8.08 10.72
N LEU A 709 3.02 -9.03 11.62
CA LEU A 709 3.06 -8.81 13.05
C LEU A 709 4.51 -8.53 13.44
N VAL A 710 4.83 -7.28 13.70
CA VAL A 710 6.15 -6.88 14.20
C VAL A 710 6.19 -7.11 15.70
N ASN A 711 7.23 -7.79 16.16
CA ASN A 711 7.54 -8.02 17.57
C ASN A 711 8.86 -7.30 17.88
N ALA A 712 8.79 -6.26 18.68
CA ALA A 712 9.92 -5.43 19.11
C ALA A 712 9.79 -5.18 20.63
N PRO A 713 10.21 -6.13 21.48
CA PRO A 713 10.06 -6.03 22.92
C PRO A 713 10.75 -4.78 23.47
N GLY A 714 10.10 -4.07 24.39
CA GLY A 714 10.62 -2.83 25.00
C GLY A 714 10.52 -1.57 24.13
N ALA A 715 10.26 -1.68 22.81
CA ALA A 715 10.18 -0.55 21.90
C ALA A 715 8.76 0.08 21.82
N SER A 716 8.04 0.10 22.92
CA SER A 716 6.68 0.67 22.98
C SER A 716 6.67 2.14 22.53
N GLY A 717 5.74 2.51 21.65
CA GLY A 717 5.64 3.86 21.09
C GLY A 717 6.44 4.07 19.81
N THR A 718 7.37 3.18 19.46
CA THR A 718 8.17 3.27 18.23
C THR A 718 7.28 3.11 17.00
N SER A 719 7.50 3.97 16.01
CA SER A 719 6.77 3.95 14.75
C SER A 719 7.31 2.89 13.80
N LEU A 720 6.42 2.24 13.04
CA LEU A 720 6.84 1.42 11.91
C LEU A 720 7.16 2.29 10.70
N THR A 721 8.11 1.86 9.88
CA THR A 721 8.39 2.48 8.57
C THR A 721 7.25 2.26 7.58
N ASN A 722 6.39 1.26 7.83
CA ASN A 722 5.26 0.86 7.00
C ASN A 722 3.94 1.12 7.72
N GLY A 723 3.10 2.00 7.17
CA GLY A 723 1.67 2.05 7.51
C GLY A 723 1.25 2.86 8.72
N ASN A 724 2.05 3.83 9.20
CA ASN A 724 1.72 4.70 10.34
C ASN A 724 1.22 3.92 11.59
N ALA A 725 1.80 2.77 11.84
CA ALA A 725 1.54 1.95 13.00
C ALA A 725 2.61 2.21 14.07
N THR A 726 2.25 2.03 15.33
CA THR A 726 3.18 2.16 16.47
C THR A 726 3.17 0.88 17.28
N VAL A 727 4.34 0.54 17.82
CA VAL A 727 4.50 -0.60 18.73
C VAL A 727 3.68 -0.35 20.00
N ASP A 728 2.88 -1.32 20.39
CA ASP A 728 2.03 -1.24 21.58
C ASP A 728 2.83 -1.52 22.88
N TRP A 729 2.13 -1.46 24.01
CA TRP A 729 2.72 -1.70 25.32
C TRP A 729 3.20 -3.15 25.53
N GLN A 730 2.75 -4.10 24.70
CA GLN A 730 3.18 -5.51 24.72
C GLN A 730 4.39 -5.76 23.80
N GLY A 731 4.85 -4.73 23.07
CA GLY A 731 5.92 -4.83 22.10
C GLY A 731 5.48 -5.26 20.70
N TYR A 732 4.17 -5.21 20.40
CA TYR A 732 3.66 -5.62 19.09
C TYR A 732 3.12 -4.45 18.27
N ALA A 733 3.27 -4.55 16.95
CA ALA A 733 2.62 -3.66 15.99
C ALA A 733 2.23 -4.44 14.73
N VAL A 734 1.28 -3.92 13.96
CA VAL A 734 0.88 -4.52 12.68
C VAL A 734 1.27 -3.60 11.54
N ALA A 735 2.07 -4.12 10.60
CA ALA A 735 2.22 -3.53 9.27
C ALA A 735 1.05 -4.03 8.40
N PRO A 736 0.07 -3.15 8.06
CA PRO A 736 -1.26 -3.58 7.65
C PRO A 736 -1.37 -4.02 6.19
N TYR A 737 -0.43 -3.67 5.33
CA TYR A 737 -0.50 -3.92 3.89
C TYR A 737 0.82 -4.45 3.37
N LEU A 738 0.86 -5.74 3.08
CA LEU A 738 1.97 -6.38 2.41
C LEU A 738 1.57 -6.79 0.99
N SER A 739 2.55 -6.78 0.10
CA SER A 739 2.39 -7.30 -1.25
C SER A 739 2.54 -8.82 -1.24
N ASP A 740 1.50 -9.53 -1.69
CA ASP A 740 1.49 -10.97 -1.75
C ASP A 740 2.58 -11.51 -2.69
N TYR A 741 3.27 -12.57 -2.28
CA TYR A 741 4.31 -13.29 -3.02
C TYR A 741 5.50 -12.43 -3.46
N MET A 742 5.69 -11.29 -2.85
CA MET A 742 6.78 -10.35 -3.16
C MET A 742 7.58 -10.03 -1.91
N LYS A 743 8.81 -9.55 -2.12
CA LYS A 743 9.65 -9.00 -1.08
C LYS A 743 8.98 -7.78 -0.45
N ASN A 744 8.79 -7.81 0.84
CA ASN A 744 8.36 -6.67 1.64
C ASN A 744 9.45 -6.39 2.68
N SER A 745 9.93 -5.15 2.75
CA SER A 745 10.80 -4.71 3.82
C SER A 745 9.92 -4.14 4.94
N VAL A 746 9.94 -4.76 6.09
CA VAL A 746 9.15 -4.36 7.27
C VAL A 746 10.10 -3.98 8.38
N GLY A 747 9.92 -2.81 8.96
CA GLY A 747 10.84 -2.30 9.96
C GLY A 747 10.24 -1.24 10.85
N ILE A 748 11.05 -0.84 11.83
CA ILE A 748 10.77 0.25 12.75
C ILE A 748 11.64 1.46 12.43
N ASP A 749 11.18 2.64 12.80
CA ASP A 749 11.94 3.89 12.68
C ASP A 749 12.82 4.05 13.92
N PRO A 750 14.16 3.92 13.79
CA PRO A 750 15.06 4.01 14.92
C PRO A 750 15.03 5.38 15.62
N THR A 751 14.62 6.44 14.92
CA THR A 751 14.55 7.79 15.48
C THR A 751 13.42 7.96 16.51
N THR A 752 12.48 7.02 16.54
CA THR A 752 11.33 7.03 17.45
C THR A 752 11.46 6.01 18.57
N LEU A 753 12.63 5.37 18.72
CA LEU A 753 12.87 4.43 19.80
C LEU A 753 12.82 5.14 21.17
N PRO A 754 12.26 4.50 22.20
CA PRO A 754 12.32 5.02 23.56
C PRO A 754 13.75 5.01 24.10
N GLU A 755 14.01 5.86 25.10
CA GLU A 755 15.31 5.88 25.78
C GLU A 755 15.68 4.50 26.32
N GLY A 756 16.95 4.14 26.15
CA GLY A 756 17.47 2.85 26.63
C GLY A 756 17.09 1.65 25.78
N VAL A 757 16.54 1.85 24.59
CA VAL A 757 16.30 0.78 23.63
C VAL A 757 17.15 1.00 22.37
N ASP A 758 17.85 -0.02 21.96
CA ASP A 758 18.62 -0.06 20.72
C ASP A 758 18.21 -1.27 19.87
N VAL A 759 18.49 -1.25 18.59
CA VAL A 759 18.15 -2.35 17.66
C VAL A 759 19.37 -2.73 16.83
N THR A 760 19.57 -4.03 16.68
CA THR A 760 20.64 -4.54 15.81
C THR A 760 20.29 -4.38 14.33
N HIS A 761 19.02 -4.56 13.98
CA HIS A 761 18.49 -4.42 12.63
C HIS A 761 17.16 -3.72 12.69
N SER A 762 16.99 -2.63 11.94
CA SER A 762 15.74 -1.88 11.89
C SER A 762 14.73 -2.45 10.90
N ASN A 763 15.15 -3.33 9.98
CA ASN A 763 14.32 -3.87 8.89
C ASN A 763 14.53 -5.37 8.70
N VAL A 764 13.44 -6.07 8.38
CA VAL A 764 13.45 -7.50 8.01
C VAL A 764 12.67 -7.67 6.71
N ASN A 765 13.15 -8.52 5.82
CA ASN A 765 12.49 -8.84 4.55
C ASN A 765 11.61 -10.08 4.72
N VAL A 766 10.35 -9.98 4.29
CA VAL A 766 9.37 -11.07 4.37
C VAL A 766 8.66 -11.26 3.03
N TYR A 767 8.16 -12.46 2.78
CA TYR A 767 7.57 -12.89 1.51
C TYR A 767 6.22 -13.60 1.74
N PRO A 768 5.16 -12.88 2.13
CA PRO A 768 3.90 -13.49 2.51
C PRO A 768 3.19 -14.17 1.35
N THR A 769 2.59 -15.34 1.57
CA THR A 769 1.52 -15.86 0.71
C THR A 769 0.26 -15.04 0.92
N LYS A 770 -0.67 -15.08 -0.03
CA LYS A 770 -1.93 -14.33 0.04
C LYS A 770 -2.70 -14.62 1.32
N GLY A 771 -3.02 -13.56 2.04
CA GLY A 771 -3.74 -13.61 3.29
C GLY A 771 -2.91 -14.08 4.50
N ALA A 772 -1.58 -14.17 4.39
CA ALA A 772 -0.70 -14.56 5.47
C ALA A 772 -0.58 -13.48 6.56
N VAL A 773 -0.34 -13.92 7.78
CA VAL A 773 0.14 -13.09 8.88
C VAL A 773 1.57 -13.52 9.16
N VAL A 774 2.54 -12.78 8.63
CA VAL A 774 3.96 -13.09 8.84
C VAL A 774 4.45 -12.43 10.12
N LYS A 775 5.27 -13.12 10.89
CA LYS A 775 5.89 -12.59 12.11
C LYS A 775 7.25 -11.99 11.74
N VAL A 776 7.50 -10.78 12.23
CA VAL A 776 8.76 -10.06 12.07
C VAL A 776 9.33 -9.79 13.45
N ASP A 777 10.37 -10.50 13.81
CA ASP A 777 11.07 -10.31 15.08
C ASP A 777 12.19 -9.27 14.87
N ILE A 778 12.11 -8.14 15.55
CA ILE A 778 13.14 -7.11 15.62
C ILE A 778 13.89 -7.32 16.91
N ALA A 779 15.15 -7.70 16.82
CA ALA A 779 16.00 -7.88 17.98
C ALA A 779 16.28 -6.51 18.62
N THR A 780 15.66 -6.26 19.76
CA THR A 780 15.84 -5.04 20.57
C THR A 780 16.77 -5.33 21.73
N ARG A 781 17.64 -4.38 22.04
CA ARG A 781 18.49 -4.37 23.24
C ARG A 781 17.94 -3.32 24.18
N VAL A 782 17.42 -3.79 25.32
CA VAL A 782 16.86 -2.91 26.35
C VAL A 782 17.88 -2.77 27.47
N GLY A 783 18.31 -1.57 27.75
CA GLY A 783 19.28 -1.28 28.79
C GLY A 783 19.98 0.06 28.56
N TYR A 784 21.02 0.30 29.34
CA TYR A 784 21.77 1.55 29.27
C TYR A 784 22.62 1.65 28.00
N GLN A 785 22.61 2.83 27.39
CA GLN A 785 23.50 3.20 26.29
C GLN A 785 24.69 4.00 26.89
N VAL A 786 25.90 3.50 26.69
CA VAL A 786 27.07 4.04 27.34
C VAL A 786 28.26 4.13 26.38
N LEU A 787 28.90 5.28 26.34
CA LEU A 787 30.22 5.46 25.76
C LEU A 787 31.23 5.31 26.88
N MET A 788 31.89 4.15 26.99
CA MET A 788 32.89 3.87 27.99
C MET A 788 34.27 4.17 27.45
N THR A 789 35.10 4.85 28.25
CA THR A 789 36.54 4.96 28.01
C THR A 789 37.23 3.93 28.88
N LEU A 790 37.89 2.95 28.29
CA LEU A 790 38.56 1.85 28.97
C LEU A 790 40.04 2.12 29.03
N VAL A 791 40.58 2.17 30.23
CA VAL A 791 42.03 2.39 30.48
C VAL A 791 42.61 1.18 31.19
N GLN A 792 43.85 0.84 30.89
CA GLN A 792 44.62 -0.19 31.55
C GLN A 792 45.12 0.28 32.91
N GLN A 793 45.65 -0.62 33.76
CA GLN A 793 46.21 -0.27 35.08
C GLN A 793 47.39 0.69 35.02
N ASN A 794 48.09 0.75 33.90
CA ASN A 794 49.19 1.68 33.63
C ASN A 794 48.72 3.07 33.10
N GLN A 795 47.42 3.36 33.18
CA GLN A 795 46.80 4.59 32.69
C GLN A 795 46.83 4.73 31.15
N GLN A 796 47.24 3.73 30.42
CA GLN A 796 47.14 3.75 28.94
C GLN A 796 45.77 3.31 28.48
N PRO A 797 45.24 3.86 27.36
CA PRO A 797 44.00 3.41 26.80
C PRO A 797 44.07 1.92 26.38
N VAL A 798 42.95 1.21 26.46
CA VAL A 798 42.86 -0.12 25.90
C VAL A 798 43.09 -0.04 24.38
N PRO A 799 43.88 -0.96 23.79
CA PRO A 799 44.27 -0.88 22.38
C PRO A 799 43.06 -0.85 21.44
N PHE A 800 43.21 -0.07 20.37
CA PHE A 800 42.22 -0.05 19.25
C PHE A 800 41.97 -1.45 18.71
N GLY A 801 40.69 -1.77 18.42
CA GLY A 801 40.28 -3.08 17.90
C GLY A 801 40.08 -4.14 18.99
N ALA A 802 40.27 -3.83 20.28
CA ALA A 802 39.84 -4.72 21.35
C ALA A 802 38.32 -4.95 21.32
N ILE A 803 37.90 -6.12 21.75
CA ILE A 803 36.47 -6.44 21.84
C ILE A 803 36.06 -6.48 23.31
N ALA A 804 35.10 -5.64 23.68
CA ALA A 804 34.50 -5.61 25.00
C ALA A 804 33.18 -6.35 24.97
N THR A 805 33.02 -7.42 25.77
CA THR A 805 31.83 -8.30 25.78
C THR A 805 31.27 -8.42 27.19
N LEU A 806 29.95 -8.33 27.36
CA LEU A 806 29.28 -8.51 28.65
C LEU A 806 29.27 -9.99 29.05
N MET A 807 29.84 -10.30 30.22
CA MET A 807 30.07 -11.69 30.67
C MET A 807 28.81 -12.49 31.06
N GLN A 808 27.69 -11.83 31.33
CA GLN A 808 26.46 -12.45 31.84
C GLN A 808 25.30 -12.39 30.84
N SER A 809 25.60 -12.14 29.57
CA SER A 809 24.58 -12.13 28.52
C SER A 809 24.19 -13.56 28.13
N PRO A 810 22.89 -13.87 27.90
CA PRO A 810 22.50 -15.12 27.28
C PRO A 810 23.18 -15.30 25.91
N MET A 811 23.53 -16.51 25.52
CA MET A 811 24.26 -16.77 24.28
C MET A 811 23.59 -16.22 23.00
N GLU A 812 22.30 -15.90 23.06
CA GLU A 812 21.52 -15.34 21.92
C GLU A 812 21.58 -13.82 21.81
N ASP A 813 21.99 -13.10 22.90
CA ASP A 813 22.01 -11.64 22.99
C ASP A 813 23.37 -11.13 23.50
N GLU A 814 24.46 -11.52 22.86
CA GLU A 814 25.81 -11.09 23.26
C GLU A 814 25.98 -9.57 23.04
N VAL A 815 26.01 -8.81 24.16
CA VAL A 815 26.32 -7.37 24.12
C VAL A 815 27.83 -7.22 23.99
N SER A 816 28.28 -6.79 22.83
CA SER A 816 29.71 -6.58 22.54
C SER A 816 29.92 -5.30 21.74
N GLY A 817 31.11 -4.71 21.89
CA GLY A 817 31.53 -3.52 21.15
C GLY A 817 33.03 -3.53 20.87
N ILE A 818 33.42 -2.86 19.80
CA ILE A 818 34.80 -2.70 19.41
C ILE A 818 35.35 -1.41 20.04
N VAL A 819 36.47 -1.53 20.70
CA VAL A 819 37.18 -0.37 21.29
C VAL A 819 37.78 0.45 20.15
N GLY A 820 37.40 1.72 20.10
CA GLY A 820 37.93 2.74 19.19
C GLY A 820 39.20 3.43 19.69
N ASP A 821 39.47 4.56 19.08
CA ASP A 821 40.61 5.40 19.46
C ASP A 821 40.48 5.91 20.90
N GLY A 822 41.60 6.09 21.59
CA GLY A 822 41.62 6.55 22.99
C GLY A 822 40.96 5.61 23.98
N GLY A 823 40.71 4.32 23.63
CA GLY A 823 40.11 3.34 24.51
C GLY A 823 38.57 3.44 24.61
N GLN A 824 37.91 4.18 23.71
CA GLN A 824 36.48 4.40 23.73
C GLN A 824 35.71 3.22 23.12
N VAL A 825 34.68 2.77 23.80
CA VAL A 825 33.76 1.76 23.30
C VAL A 825 32.29 2.17 23.56
N TYR A 826 31.46 2.11 22.51
CA TYR A 826 30.01 2.28 22.66
C TYR A 826 29.36 0.94 22.88
N LEU A 827 28.56 0.84 23.95
CA LEU A 827 27.81 -0.34 24.32
C LEU A 827 26.34 0.05 24.57
N ALA A 828 25.42 -0.71 23.99
CA ALA A 828 23.97 -0.54 24.19
C ALA A 828 23.36 -1.82 24.75
N GLY A 829 22.34 -1.64 25.59
CA GLY A 829 21.66 -2.77 26.24
C GLY A 829 22.39 -3.27 27.49
N LEU A 830 23.20 -2.44 28.13
CA LEU A 830 23.86 -2.79 29.36
C LEU A 830 22.88 -2.80 30.54
N PRO A 831 23.03 -3.80 31.47
CA PRO A 831 22.33 -3.75 32.75
C PRO A 831 22.88 -2.62 33.64
N GLU A 832 22.20 -2.36 34.75
CA GLU A 832 22.58 -1.36 35.72
C GLU A 832 23.98 -1.63 36.32
N GLU A 833 24.31 -2.89 36.53
CA GLU A 833 25.61 -3.37 37.02
C GLU A 833 26.01 -4.62 36.22
N GLY A 834 27.31 -4.78 35.99
CA GLY A 834 27.80 -5.94 35.26
C GLY A 834 29.30 -6.01 35.16
N GLU A 835 29.80 -6.98 34.42
CA GLU A 835 31.21 -7.20 34.17
C GLU A 835 31.48 -7.39 32.67
N LEU A 836 32.41 -6.60 32.13
CA LEU A 836 32.85 -6.68 30.73
C LEU A 836 34.16 -7.47 30.66
N LEU A 837 34.24 -8.40 29.73
CA LEU A 837 35.49 -9.00 29.31
C LEU A 837 36.01 -8.26 28.08
N VAL A 838 37.18 -7.68 28.21
CA VAL A 838 37.84 -6.89 27.15
C VAL A 838 39.06 -7.65 26.65
N LYS A 839 39.10 -7.98 25.36
CA LYS A 839 40.15 -8.79 24.72
C LYS A 839 40.79 -8.04 23.55
N TRP A 840 42.12 -8.02 23.51
CA TRP A 840 42.90 -7.52 22.36
C TRP A 840 43.97 -8.52 21.90
N GLY A 841 43.81 -9.81 22.31
CA GLY A 841 44.65 -10.93 21.88
C GLY A 841 44.26 -12.23 22.56
N ASN A 842 44.93 -13.31 22.20
CA ASN A 842 44.62 -14.67 22.68
C ASN A 842 45.35 -15.08 23.97
N SER A 843 46.28 -14.27 24.49
CA SER A 843 46.98 -14.56 25.73
C SER A 843 46.27 -13.93 26.94
N ALA A 844 46.43 -14.49 28.13
CA ALA A 844 45.89 -13.97 29.38
C ALA A 844 46.36 -12.52 29.70
N GLU A 845 47.51 -12.13 29.17
CA GLU A 845 48.06 -10.79 29.33
C GLU A 845 47.39 -9.76 28.39
N ARG A 846 46.67 -10.21 27.37
CA ARG A 846 45.98 -9.37 26.39
C ARG A 846 44.47 -9.39 26.58
N GLN A 847 44.03 -9.48 27.80
CA GLN A 847 42.63 -9.38 28.21
C GLN A 847 42.53 -8.78 29.61
N CYS A 848 41.41 -8.14 29.88
CA CYS A 848 41.09 -7.65 31.23
C CYS A 848 39.60 -7.74 31.49
N THR A 849 39.18 -7.63 32.74
CA THR A 849 37.80 -7.52 33.16
C THR A 849 37.53 -6.15 33.75
N VAL A 850 36.35 -5.61 33.45
CA VAL A 850 35.90 -4.29 33.93
C VAL A 850 34.56 -4.47 34.60
N LYS A 851 34.48 -4.23 35.90
CA LYS A 851 33.21 -4.15 36.62
C LYS A 851 32.66 -2.73 36.52
N PHE A 852 31.38 -2.62 36.17
CA PHE A 852 30.74 -1.31 36.01
C PHE A 852 29.44 -1.23 36.81
N THR A 853 29.11 0.01 37.22
CA THR A 853 27.81 0.36 37.84
C THR A 853 27.39 1.70 37.24
N LEU A 854 26.19 1.76 36.68
CA LEU A 854 25.66 2.88 35.86
C LEU A 854 24.61 3.72 36.58
N THR A 855 24.20 3.32 37.82
CA THR A 855 23.12 3.94 38.62
C THR A 855 23.31 5.43 38.88
N HIS A 856 24.54 5.92 38.94
CA HIS A 856 24.84 7.29 39.33
C HIS A 856 25.11 8.23 38.13
N LEU A 857 24.99 7.71 36.90
CA LEU A 857 25.26 8.49 35.71
C LEU A 857 24.03 9.26 35.27
N THR A 858 24.08 10.58 35.33
CA THR A 858 23.02 11.46 34.83
C THR A 858 23.11 11.63 33.32
N ILE A 859 21.95 11.70 32.69
CA ILE A 859 21.80 11.98 31.25
C ILE A 859 21.67 13.50 31.10
N SER A 860 22.33 14.06 30.09
CA SER A 860 22.06 15.45 29.65
C SER A 860 20.84 15.42 28.70
N PRO A 861 19.93 16.40 28.78
CA PRO A 861 18.77 16.48 27.83
C PRO A 861 19.22 16.52 26.35
N ASP A 862 20.44 17.00 26.09
CA ASP A 862 20.98 17.11 24.72
C ASP A 862 21.81 15.89 24.30
N ASN A 863 22.14 14.98 25.24
CA ASN A 863 22.91 13.76 24.95
C ASN A 863 22.42 12.58 25.81
N PRO A 864 21.64 11.64 25.21
CA PRO A 864 21.12 10.47 25.91
C PRO A 864 22.18 9.40 26.22
N ILE A 865 23.41 9.54 25.67
CA ILE A 865 24.50 8.57 25.86
C ILE A 865 25.24 8.91 27.12
N ARG A 866 25.29 7.98 28.07
CA ARG A 866 26.11 8.13 29.29
C ARG A 866 27.57 7.99 28.94
N GLN A 867 28.41 8.84 29.55
CA GLN A 867 29.88 8.78 29.37
C GLN A 867 30.52 8.44 30.69
N VAL A 868 31.45 7.48 30.69
CA VAL A 868 32.15 7.03 31.90
C VAL A 868 33.50 6.42 31.57
N THR A 869 34.45 6.56 32.48
CA THR A 869 35.77 5.93 32.37
C THR A 869 35.91 4.82 33.39
N TYR A 870 36.36 3.66 32.95
CA TYR A 870 36.65 2.51 33.84
C TYR A 870 38.06 2.00 33.60
N THR A 871 38.69 1.52 34.69
CA THR A 871 40.03 0.94 34.64
C THR A 871 39.95 -0.59 34.63
N CYS A 872 40.65 -1.22 33.73
CA CYS A 872 40.78 -2.68 33.62
C CYS A 872 41.39 -3.29 34.89
N GLY A 873 40.70 -4.31 35.47
CA GLY A 873 41.21 -5.07 36.61
C GLY A 873 41.19 -4.36 37.99
N ALA A 874 40.50 -3.20 38.10
CA ALA A 874 40.26 -2.49 39.34
C ALA A 874 38.86 -2.74 39.89
N GLU A 875 38.70 -2.83 41.21
CA GLU A 875 37.39 -2.70 41.84
C GLU A 875 36.84 -1.30 41.53
N SER A 876 35.56 -1.19 41.16
CA SER A 876 34.96 0.03 40.65
C SER A 876 35.17 1.23 41.54
N LYS A 877 36.03 2.16 41.12
CA LYS A 877 36.05 3.54 41.57
C LYS A 877 35.55 4.39 40.42
N THR A 878 34.36 4.92 40.56
CA THR A 878 33.77 5.85 39.61
C THR A 878 34.48 7.19 39.74
N GLU A 879 35.35 7.53 38.79
CA GLU A 879 35.96 8.86 38.70
C GLU A 879 35.03 9.67 37.78
N ILE A 880 34.19 10.53 38.37
CA ILE A 880 33.38 11.49 37.63
C ILE A 880 34.32 12.57 37.09
N MET A 881 34.62 12.56 35.79
CA MET A 881 35.23 13.69 35.14
C MET A 881 34.24 14.85 35.13
N LEU A 882 34.42 15.84 36.01
CA LEU A 882 33.88 17.17 35.82
C LEU A 882 34.50 17.77 34.55
N PRO A 883 33.72 18.46 33.71
CA PRO A 883 34.31 19.14 32.55
C PRO A 883 35.36 20.10 33.01
N ALA A 884 36.57 20.03 32.40
CA ALA A 884 37.65 20.91 32.65
C ALA A 884 37.22 22.36 32.42
N ASP A 885 37.41 23.22 33.43
CA ASP A 885 37.26 24.67 33.32
C ASP A 885 38.10 25.17 32.14
N GLU A 886 37.46 25.69 31.10
CA GLU A 886 38.15 26.46 30.07
C GLU A 886 38.77 27.72 30.69
N PRO A 887 40.00 28.09 30.32
CA PRO A 887 40.59 29.33 30.81
C PRO A 887 39.92 30.56 30.21
N ASP A 888 39.47 31.46 31.08
CA ASP A 888 38.94 32.78 30.78
C ASP A 888 39.56 33.45 29.54
N SER A 889 38.82 33.53 28.44
CA SER A 889 39.10 34.46 27.36
C SER A 889 38.12 35.63 27.46
N LEU A 890 38.68 36.77 27.78
CA LEU A 890 38.09 38.08 27.85
C LEU A 890 37.26 38.41 26.60
N VAL A 891 35.94 38.45 26.73
CA VAL A 891 35.04 39.06 25.75
C VAL A 891 34.34 40.26 26.43
N PRO A 892 34.33 41.45 25.81
CA PRO A 892 33.81 42.65 26.45
C PRO A 892 32.28 42.64 26.59
N ALA A 893 31.83 43.12 27.76
CA ALA A 893 30.43 43.20 28.16
C ALA A 893 29.57 44.01 27.18
N ILE A 894 28.50 43.42 26.72
CA ILE A 894 27.32 44.07 26.09
C ILE A 894 26.29 44.34 27.18
N PRO A 895 25.69 45.54 27.29
CA PRO A 895 24.78 45.89 28.37
C PRO A 895 23.44 45.15 28.25
N THR A 896 23.06 44.46 29.30
CA THR A 896 21.76 43.83 29.53
C THR A 896 20.65 44.86 29.63
N LEU A 897 19.70 44.80 28.74
CA LEU A 897 18.37 45.41 28.88
C LEU A 897 17.55 44.49 29.80
N GLU A 898 17.25 44.96 31.02
CA GLU A 898 16.27 44.34 31.91
C GLU A 898 14.88 44.41 31.31
N TYR A 899 14.31 43.25 31.02
CA TYR A 899 12.89 43.08 30.69
C TYR A 899 12.18 42.58 31.98
N GLN A 900 11.37 43.43 32.60
CA GLN A 900 10.47 43.06 33.69
C GLN A 900 9.16 42.50 33.09
N PRO A 901 8.69 41.32 33.41
CA PRO A 901 7.36 40.86 33.07
C PRO A 901 6.38 41.27 34.17
N SER A 902 5.45 42.17 33.87
CA SER A 902 4.25 42.43 34.69
C SER A 902 3.21 41.34 34.42
N VAL A 903 3.05 40.42 35.34
CA VAL A 903 1.95 39.47 35.36
C VAL A 903 0.88 40.02 36.29
N GLU A 904 -0.21 40.54 35.75
CA GLU A 904 -1.49 40.71 36.44
C GLU A 904 -2.36 39.49 36.19
N THR A 905 -2.50 38.63 37.14
CA THR A 905 -3.50 37.58 37.23
C THR A 905 -4.79 38.14 37.75
N LYS A 906 -5.86 38.19 36.94
CA LYS A 906 -7.23 38.30 37.40
C LYS A 906 -7.93 36.94 37.29
N PRO A 907 -8.67 36.53 38.34
CA PRO A 907 -9.38 35.25 38.38
C PRO A 907 -10.69 35.34 37.58
N PHE A 908 -10.96 34.36 36.75
CA PHE A 908 -12.23 34.16 36.08
C PHE A 908 -13.25 33.60 37.07
N SER A 909 -14.29 34.40 37.36
CA SER A 909 -15.45 34.01 38.12
C SER A 909 -16.49 33.30 37.26
N ARG A 910 -17.03 32.24 37.83
CA ARG A 910 -18.34 31.56 37.66
C ARG A 910 -19.29 32.14 36.62
N TRP A 911 -19.67 31.30 35.64
CA TRP A 911 -20.94 31.44 34.93
C TRP A 911 -22.01 30.62 35.64
N THR A 912 -22.99 31.35 36.22
CA THR A 912 -24.27 30.82 36.68
C THR A 912 -25.26 30.85 35.51
N SER A 913 -26.02 29.77 35.42
CA SER A 913 -27.32 29.52 34.79
C SER A 913 -28.10 30.71 34.21
N PHE A 914 -28.57 30.55 32.96
CA PHE A 914 -29.83 31.11 32.49
C PHE A 914 -30.68 30.04 31.81
N GLU A 915 -32.00 30.06 32.09
CA GLU A 915 -33.12 29.20 31.73
C GLU A 915 -33.28 28.95 30.21
#